data_351fb89cd2ee2aca9357f4a2276632c3
#
_entry.id   351fb89cd2ee2aca9357f4a2276632c3
#
_cell.length_a   1.000
_cell.length_b   1.000
_cell.length_c   1.000
_cell.angle_alpha   90.00
_cell.angle_beta   90.00
_cell.angle_gamma   90.00
#
_symmetry.space_group_name_H-M   'P 1'
#
loop_
_entity.id
_entity.type
_entity.pdbx_description
1 polymer ?
#
loop_
_entity_poly.entity_id
_entity_poly.type
_entity_poly.pdbx_seq_one_letter_code
_entity_poly.pdbx_strand_id
1 'polypeptide(L)'
;MKGFFARIGAALQKEPNLRALFPPKAPTGELSRAERARLRGRRNAFFFLFLPIAVFYMEVVFHFAVYGELPLRTLLILLLFSGAFGFLTSGIALLMPLRANRVFTTVVFVITTLIFESQYVYFRFFKSFYRFATMGMAGGALRDFWRETLSTISTSWFGILLLALPLIFFCIRRKNYAPAFAPTFAFRIYLLILALLCHLLAVGVISLDNGDFGDRYYYKTEFSAAEATKRFGVITDMRLDMHVTIFGERTTDDDPSGGESVNPFESTADPEVTTEPADTSETTEATTEPPAPIEYGDNVMDIDFAALAESESNKEIKAAHEYFGSMTPTKKNKYTGMFKGKNLIFMTLEGFSYKTIDKDRTPTLYKMATEGFVFNNYYNSLWGGSTATGEYTTMTGLFHNSAKCLEMSAKDNMYFTMGNQLSRLGYKTYAFHNHYYTYYGRDKSHPNFGYEFIAINHGLEGLTDCWPRSDYEMAVATLPYYINLKQPWHAYYMTVSGHANYSFMGNNMSKRHKDVVENLTCSDNVKAYHACQYEVELMLEELVRQLDEAGELENTVFVMNADHYPYALSDSELAELYGIPEAGIHKNFDLLRNGLILWSASMTEPVVVDKPCSAIDIIPTLSNLFGLEYDSRLFAGVDILSDTMPLVILNQDGDGSAWNWINAYGEYHSATKTFTPYAGFEASDEEIAAYVKQMNGVVQRKNKYVRLILEKNYYAYLFGK
;
A
#
# COMPACT_ATOMS: atom_id res chain seq x y z
N MET A 1 -20.56 41.85 -21.83
CA MET A 1 -19.22 41.50 -21.31
C MET A 1 -18.42 42.69 -20.79
N LYS A 2 -18.18 43.78 -21.57
CA LYS A 2 -17.39 44.98 -21.09
C LYS A 2 -17.96 45.61 -19.81
N GLY A 3 -19.27 45.74 -19.64
CA GLY A 3 -19.90 46.29 -18.42
C GLY A 3 -19.84 45.34 -17.21
N PHE A 4 -19.71 44.06 -17.42
CA PHE A 4 -19.56 43.06 -16.36
C PHE A 4 -18.15 43.08 -15.78
N PHE A 5 -17.11 43.12 -16.63
CA PHE A 5 -15.71 43.21 -16.20
C PHE A 5 -15.38 44.60 -15.58
N ALA A 6 -16.02 45.69 -16.06
CA ALA A 6 -15.87 46.99 -15.44
C ALA A 6 -16.46 47.05 -14.02
N ARG A 7 -17.58 46.33 -13.75
CA ARG A 7 -18.15 46.20 -12.40
C ARG A 7 -17.30 45.31 -11.49
N ILE A 8 -16.64 44.27 -12.05
CA ILE A 8 -15.66 43.44 -11.33
C ILE A 8 -14.43 44.24 -10.99
N GLY A 9 -13.88 45.02 -11.95
CA GLY A 9 -12.74 45.92 -11.72
C GLY A 9 -13.03 46.95 -10.64
N ALA A 10 -14.22 47.57 -10.65
CA ALA A 10 -14.65 48.55 -9.63
C ALA A 10 -14.88 47.89 -8.23
N ALA A 11 -15.24 46.58 -8.18
CA ALA A 11 -15.35 45.83 -6.93
C ALA A 11 -13.98 45.42 -6.37
N LEU A 12 -13.02 45.12 -7.24
CA LEU A 12 -11.63 44.76 -6.88
C LEU A 12 -10.77 45.98 -6.53
N GLN A 13 -11.05 47.15 -7.09
CA GLN A 13 -10.33 48.42 -6.81
C GLN A 13 -10.61 49.01 -5.43
N LYS A 14 -11.58 48.52 -4.67
CA LYS A 14 -11.74 48.88 -3.26
C LYS A 14 -10.89 47.97 -2.41
N GLU A 15 -9.63 48.36 -2.24
CA GLU A 15 -8.58 47.83 -1.39
C GLU A 15 -8.92 46.51 -0.67
N PRO A 16 -8.23 45.38 -0.95
CA PRO A 16 -8.24 44.18 -0.09
C PRO A 16 -7.47 44.54 1.20
N ASN A 17 -8.13 45.32 2.07
CA ASN A 17 -7.55 45.66 3.36
C ASN A 17 -7.65 44.42 4.24
N LEU A 18 -6.54 43.91 4.77
CA LEU A 18 -6.46 42.83 5.77
C LEU A 18 -7.42 43.08 6.95
N ARG A 19 -7.82 44.33 7.22
CA ARG A 19 -8.91 44.66 8.14
C ARG A 19 -10.29 44.11 7.74
N ALA A 20 -10.48 43.68 6.48
CA ALA A 20 -11.72 43.00 6.06
C ALA A 20 -11.85 41.58 6.63
N LEU A 21 -10.72 40.94 6.96
CA LEU A 21 -10.69 39.64 7.67
C LEU A 21 -11.13 39.78 9.14
N PHE A 22 -11.19 41.03 9.68
CA PHE A 22 -11.61 41.31 11.04
C PHE A 22 -12.92 42.12 11.03
N PRO A 23 -14.10 41.48 10.87
CA PRO A 23 -15.35 42.24 10.84
C PRO A 23 -15.54 43.03 12.14
N PRO A 24 -16.02 44.28 12.06
CA PRO A 24 -16.29 45.06 13.23
C PRO A 24 -17.39 44.45 14.10
N LYS A 25 -17.37 44.68 15.40
CA LYS A 25 -18.49 44.37 16.30
C LYS A 25 -19.77 44.96 15.70
N ALA A 26 -20.90 44.23 15.86
CA ALA A 26 -22.20 44.76 15.46
C ALA A 26 -22.45 46.07 16.25
N PRO A 27 -22.75 47.18 15.58
CA PRO A 27 -23.03 48.43 16.29
C PRO A 27 -24.33 48.35 17.05
N THR A 28 -24.34 48.94 18.23
CA THR A 28 -25.54 49.06 19.09
C THR A 28 -26.23 50.41 18.82
N GLY A 29 -27.04 50.51 17.76
CA GLY A 29 -27.78 51.70 17.43
C GLY A 29 -28.31 51.73 15.99
N GLU A 30 -29.16 52.72 15.67
CA GLU A 30 -29.65 52.94 14.30
C GLU A 30 -28.53 53.37 13.37
N LEU A 31 -28.28 52.53 12.36
CA LEU A 31 -27.24 52.78 11.40
C LEU A 31 -27.69 53.63 10.22
N SER A 32 -26.90 54.58 9.80
CA SER A 32 -27.10 55.34 8.57
C SER A 32 -27.02 54.39 7.33
N ARG A 33 -27.60 54.86 6.21
CA ARG A 33 -27.58 54.09 4.93
C ARG A 33 -26.14 53.81 4.45
N ALA A 34 -25.22 54.74 4.70
CA ALA A 34 -23.82 54.60 4.33
C ALA A 34 -23.10 53.57 5.22
N GLU A 35 -23.33 53.54 6.51
CA GLU A 35 -22.75 52.56 7.45
C GLU A 35 -23.27 51.17 7.17
N ARG A 36 -24.58 51.02 6.85
CA ARG A 36 -25.17 49.78 6.40
C ARG A 36 -24.51 49.26 5.13
N ALA A 37 -24.21 50.09 4.14
CA ALA A 37 -23.54 49.73 2.90
C ALA A 37 -22.08 49.30 3.15
N ARG A 38 -21.37 50.03 4.04
CA ARG A 38 -19.99 49.74 4.44
C ARG A 38 -19.89 48.39 5.19
N LEU A 39 -20.82 48.12 6.11
CA LEU A 39 -20.91 46.86 6.84
C LEU A 39 -21.24 45.69 5.89
N ARG A 40 -22.12 45.89 4.92
CA ARG A 40 -22.44 44.89 3.86
C ARG A 40 -21.19 44.57 3.05
N GLY A 41 -20.44 45.54 2.62
CA GLY A 41 -19.19 45.38 1.87
C GLY A 41 -18.16 44.54 2.64
N ARG A 42 -17.94 44.88 3.93
CA ARG A 42 -16.99 44.15 4.80
C ARG A 42 -17.42 42.69 5.05
N ARG A 43 -18.71 42.39 5.17
CA ARG A 43 -19.21 41.03 5.38
C ARG A 43 -19.14 40.18 4.12
N ASN A 44 -19.43 40.78 2.97
CA ASN A 44 -19.24 40.09 1.70
C ASN A 44 -17.77 39.76 1.48
N ALA A 45 -16.85 40.71 1.83
CA ALA A 45 -15.41 40.45 1.77
C ALA A 45 -14.94 39.34 2.72
N PHE A 46 -15.54 39.24 3.90
CA PHE A 46 -15.27 38.12 4.81
C PHE A 46 -15.63 36.77 4.21
N PHE A 47 -16.90 36.59 3.73
CA PHE A 47 -17.31 35.34 3.09
C PHE A 47 -16.53 35.04 1.81
N PHE A 48 -16.02 36.05 1.14
CA PHE A 48 -15.19 35.90 -0.04
C PHE A 48 -13.79 35.38 0.28
N LEU A 49 -13.19 35.83 1.39
CA LEU A 49 -11.77 35.59 1.67
C LEU A 49 -11.53 34.55 2.76
N PHE A 50 -12.41 34.47 3.75
CA PHE A 50 -12.14 33.68 4.95
C PHE A 50 -12.06 32.18 4.68
N LEU A 51 -13.11 31.59 4.09
CA LEU A 51 -13.13 30.13 3.85
C LEU A 51 -12.01 29.64 2.89
N PRO A 52 -11.81 30.28 1.71
CA PRO A 52 -10.69 29.93 0.85
C PRO A 52 -9.33 30.01 1.54
N ILE A 53 -9.09 31.10 2.31
CA ILE A 53 -7.81 31.31 3.02
C ILE A 53 -7.67 30.30 4.16
N ALA A 54 -8.72 30.03 4.91
CA ALA A 54 -8.68 29.07 6.02
C ALA A 54 -8.37 27.64 5.53
N VAL A 55 -9.01 27.22 4.44
CA VAL A 55 -8.74 25.90 3.84
C VAL A 55 -7.32 25.86 3.26
N PHE A 56 -6.90 26.89 2.52
CA PHE A 56 -5.54 26.97 2.01
C PHE A 56 -4.49 26.95 3.13
N TYR A 57 -4.74 27.66 4.24
CA TYR A 57 -3.89 27.59 5.42
C TYR A 57 -3.77 26.15 5.98
N MET A 58 -4.92 25.46 6.14
CA MET A 58 -4.92 24.06 6.62
C MET A 58 -4.16 23.13 5.67
N GLU A 59 -4.34 23.28 4.35
CA GLU A 59 -3.59 22.52 3.34
C GLU A 59 -2.07 22.76 3.46
N VAL A 60 -1.63 24.01 3.58
CA VAL A 60 -0.21 24.35 3.72
C VAL A 60 0.37 23.80 5.01
N VAL A 61 -0.32 23.99 6.15
CA VAL A 61 0.12 23.46 7.45
C VAL A 61 0.20 21.94 7.41
N PHE A 62 -0.81 21.27 6.87
CA PHE A 62 -0.84 19.84 6.73
C PHE A 62 0.34 19.35 5.87
N HIS A 63 0.56 19.98 4.73
CA HIS A 63 1.63 19.60 3.81
C HIS A 63 3.01 19.68 4.45
N PHE A 64 3.31 20.78 5.14
CA PHE A 64 4.57 20.90 5.87
C PHE A 64 4.68 19.91 7.04
N ALA A 65 3.58 19.62 7.73
CA ALA A 65 3.59 18.72 8.87
C ALA A 65 3.76 17.22 8.46
N VAL A 66 3.39 16.88 7.22
CA VAL A 66 3.43 15.53 6.68
C VAL A 66 4.67 15.30 5.82
N TYR A 67 4.95 16.19 4.87
CA TYR A 67 5.99 16.01 3.85
C TYR A 67 7.25 16.83 4.07
N GLY A 68 7.22 17.85 4.95
CA GLY A 68 8.36 18.74 5.20
C GLY A 68 8.71 19.69 4.05
N GLU A 69 8.12 19.52 2.88
CA GLU A 69 8.37 20.32 1.67
C GLU A 69 7.06 20.74 0.99
N LEU A 70 7.08 21.81 0.23
CA LEU A 70 5.92 22.26 -0.54
C LEU A 70 6.37 22.86 -1.88
N PRO A 71 6.42 22.09 -2.97
CA PRO A 71 6.78 22.56 -4.30
C PRO A 71 5.85 23.70 -4.78
N LEU A 72 6.39 24.67 -5.51
CA LEU A 72 5.62 25.83 -6.00
C LEU A 72 4.41 25.43 -6.85
N ARG A 73 4.55 24.36 -7.64
CA ARG A 73 3.44 23.81 -8.44
C ARG A 73 2.32 23.28 -7.57
N THR A 74 2.65 22.48 -6.56
CA THR A 74 1.70 21.96 -5.57
C THR A 74 1.03 23.12 -4.81
N LEU A 75 1.81 24.11 -4.35
CA LEU A 75 1.27 25.30 -3.68
C LEU A 75 0.20 26.00 -4.54
N LEU A 76 0.43 26.13 -5.86
CA LEU A 76 -0.53 26.72 -6.79
C LEU A 76 -1.81 25.86 -6.91
N ILE A 77 -1.67 24.53 -7.00
CA ILE A 77 -2.80 23.60 -7.08
C ILE A 77 -3.62 23.65 -5.79
N LEU A 78 -2.96 23.63 -4.62
CA LEU A 78 -3.62 23.77 -3.31
C LEU A 78 -4.39 25.08 -3.18
N LEU A 79 -3.79 26.19 -3.63
CA LEU A 79 -4.45 27.50 -3.63
C LEU A 79 -5.73 27.49 -4.49
N LEU A 80 -5.66 26.91 -5.68
CA LEU A 80 -6.79 26.86 -6.61
C LEU A 80 -7.90 25.94 -6.11
N PHE A 81 -7.60 24.74 -5.59
CA PHE A 81 -8.64 23.85 -5.04
C PHE A 81 -9.21 24.35 -3.74
N SER A 82 -8.40 24.96 -2.85
CA SER A 82 -8.90 25.62 -1.65
C SER A 82 -9.82 26.79 -2.00
N GLY A 83 -9.47 27.54 -3.05
CA GLY A 83 -10.33 28.56 -3.63
C GLY A 83 -11.65 27.99 -4.14
N ALA A 84 -11.60 26.91 -4.94
CA ALA A 84 -12.78 26.25 -5.46
C ALA A 84 -13.72 25.79 -4.35
N PHE A 85 -13.20 25.08 -3.35
CA PHE A 85 -13.97 24.60 -2.20
C PHE A 85 -14.54 25.74 -1.37
N GLY A 86 -13.72 26.73 -1.00
CA GLY A 86 -14.12 27.83 -0.16
C GLY A 86 -15.15 28.75 -0.83
N PHE A 87 -15.01 29.07 -2.13
CA PHE A 87 -16.00 29.86 -2.87
C PHE A 87 -17.30 29.10 -3.10
N LEU A 88 -17.24 27.80 -3.40
CA LEU A 88 -18.43 26.95 -3.54
C LEU A 88 -19.21 26.93 -2.22
N THR A 89 -18.54 26.62 -1.12
CA THR A 89 -19.14 26.57 0.22
C THR A 89 -19.74 27.92 0.62
N SER A 90 -19.02 29.01 0.39
CA SER A 90 -19.50 30.36 0.64
C SER A 90 -20.73 30.71 -0.22
N GLY A 91 -20.70 30.34 -1.51
CA GLY A 91 -21.80 30.54 -2.43
C GLY A 91 -23.07 29.81 -1.98
N ILE A 92 -22.95 28.52 -1.63
CA ILE A 92 -24.05 27.70 -1.10
C ILE A 92 -24.58 28.26 0.23
N ALA A 93 -23.68 28.61 1.16
CA ALA A 93 -24.06 29.18 2.44
C ALA A 93 -24.88 30.47 2.28
N LEU A 94 -24.55 31.30 1.31
CA LEU A 94 -25.24 32.56 1.04
C LEU A 94 -26.62 32.37 0.33
N LEU A 95 -26.91 31.21 -0.21
CA LEU A 95 -28.24 30.87 -0.71
C LEU A 95 -29.23 30.56 0.42
N MET A 96 -28.74 30.23 1.61
CA MET A 96 -29.56 29.83 2.76
C MET A 96 -30.04 31.05 3.60
N PRO A 97 -31.17 30.92 4.32
CA PRO A 97 -31.55 31.87 5.35
C PRO A 97 -30.47 32.01 6.43
N LEU A 98 -30.39 33.17 7.08
CA LEU A 98 -29.33 33.56 8.02
C LEU A 98 -29.02 32.52 9.12
N ARG A 99 -30.07 31.90 9.69
CA ARG A 99 -29.88 30.86 10.73
C ARG A 99 -29.28 29.59 10.15
N ALA A 100 -29.82 29.14 9.03
CA ALA A 100 -29.33 27.96 8.32
C ALA A 100 -27.88 28.15 7.80
N ASN A 101 -27.57 29.35 7.25
CA ASN A 101 -26.23 29.72 6.82
C ASN A 101 -25.19 29.54 7.94
N ARG A 102 -25.48 30.02 9.16
CA ARG A 102 -24.55 29.89 10.29
C ARG A 102 -24.34 28.44 10.69
N VAL A 103 -25.42 27.67 10.76
CA VAL A 103 -25.32 26.24 11.09
C VAL A 103 -24.54 25.52 10.02
N PHE A 104 -24.90 25.69 8.76
CA PHE A 104 -24.21 25.08 7.62
C PHE A 104 -22.71 25.42 7.59
N THR A 105 -22.36 26.72 7.65
CA THR A 105 -20.94 27.13 7.62
C THR A 105 -20.17 26.57 8.83
N THR A 106 -20.79 26.53 10.02
CA THR A 106 -20.15 25.96 11.20
C THR A 106 -19.93 24.45 11.04
N VAL A 107 -20.97 23.73 10.59
CA VAL A 107 -20.90 22.27 10.40
C VAL A 107 -19.86 21.91 9.35
N VAL A 108 -19.89 22.56 8.18
CA VAL A 108 -18.89 22.32 7.12
C VAL A 108 -17.49 22.59 7.65
N PHE A 109 -17.29 23.68 8.38
CA PHE A 109 -15.96 24.04 8.86
C PHE A 109 -15.44 23.10 9.95
N VAL A 110 -16.32 22.66 10.86
CA VAL A 110 -15.98 21.62 11.86
C VAL A 110 -15.62 20.32 11.16
N ILE A 111 -16.43 19.85 10.21
CA ILE A 111 -16.14 18.62 9.46
C ILE A 111 -14.81 18.74 8.70
N THR A 112 -14.56 19.86 8.02
CA THR A 112 -13.31 20.10 7.30
C THR A 112 -12.11 20.04 8.26
N THR A 113 -12.17 20.70 9.41
CA THR A 113 -11.09 20.68 10.41
C THR A 113 -10.87 19.25 10.94
N LEU A 114 -11.93 18.52 11.25
CA LEU A 114 -11.85 17.12 11.71
C LEU A 114 -11.23 16.21 10.66
N ILE A 115 -11.51 16.42 9.36
CA ILE A 115 -10.87 15.67 8.28
C ILE A 115 -9.36 15.91 8.28
N PHE A 116 -8.90 17.15 8.34
CA PHE A 116 -7.47 17.46 8.40
C PHE A 116 -6.80 16.86 9.63
N GLU A 117 -7.39 17.03 10.81
CA GLU A 117 -6.82 16.52 12.06
C GLU A 117 -6.79 14.99 12.09
N SER A 118 -7.87 14.32 11.67
CA SER A 118 -7.92 12.87 11.64
C SER A 118 -6.99 12.26 10.60
N GLN A 119 -6.88 12.84 9.39
CA GLN A 119 -5.88 12.43 8.39
C GLN A 119 -4.46 12.63 8.91
N TYR A 120 -4.19 13.75 9.59
CA TYR A 120 -2.88 14.00 10.20
C TYR A 120 -2.52 12.99 11.28
N VAL A 121 -3.43 12.70 12.22
CA VAL A 121 -3.21 11.69 13.29
C VAL A 121 -3.06 10.30 12.69
N TYR A 122 -3.91 9.96 11.72
CA TYR A 122 -3.86 8.66 11.03
C TYR A 122 -2.52 8.46 10.32
N PHE A 123 -2.06 9.47 9.56
CA PHE A 123 -0.76 9.44 8.91
C PHE A 123 0.40 9.34 9.90
N ARG A 124 0.34 10.05 11.02
CA ARG A 124 1.39 9.96 12.06
C ARG A 124 1.53 8.55 12.62
N PHE A 125 0.45 7.78 12.65
CA PHE A 125 0.43 6.43 13.18
C PHE A 125 0.69 5.37 12.10
N PHE A 126 -0.10 5.38 11.00
CA PHE A 126 -0.09 4.33 9.98
C PHE A 126 0.81 4.63 8.78
N LYS A 127 1.40 5.83 8.69
CA LYS A 127 2.17 6.31 7.54
C LYS A 127 1.40 6.25 6.20
N SER A 128 0.11 6.16 6.25
CA SER A 128 -0.83 6.14 5.12
C SER A 128 -2.04 7.02 5.40
N PHE A 129 -2.92 7.24 4.41
CA PHE A 129 -4.14 8.02 4.55
C PHE A 129 -5.36 7.12 4.55
N TYR A 130 -6.33 7.39 5.44
CA TYR A 130 -7.57 6.64 5.42
C TYR A 130 -8.48 7.06 4.25
N ARG A 131 -9.26 6.10 3.76
CA ARG A 131 -10.23 6.28 2.67
C ARG A 131 -11.67 6.22 3.20
N PHE A 132 -12.61 6.84 2.48
CA PHE A 132 -14.05 6.71 2.78
C PHE A 132 -14.48 5.25 2.85
N ALA A 133 -13.98 4.44 1.94
CA ALA A 133 -14.25 3.01 1.91
C ALA A 133 -13.90 2.31 3.23
N THR A 134 -12.88 2.77 3.95
CA THR A 134 -12.39 2.16 5.20
C THR A 134 -12.96 2.80 6.47
N MET A 135 -13.68 3.93 6.37
CA MET A 135 -14.26 4.62 7.55
C MET A 135 -15.21 3.73 8.38
N GLY A 136 -15.87 2.75 7.75
CA GLY A 136 -16.70 1.77 8.46
C GLY A 136 -15.90 0.86 9.42
N MET A 137 -14.61 0.69 9.19
CA MET A 137 -13.70 -0.10 10.04
C MET A 137 -13.12 0.71 11.21
N ALA A 138 -13.25 2.05 11.18
CA ALA A 138 -12.64 2.95 12.16
C ALA A 138 -13.12 2.68 13.59
N GLY A 139 -14.36 2.22 13.77
CA GLY A 139 -14.89 1.87 15.10
C GLY A 139 -14.18 0.67 15.75
N GLY A 140 -13.80 -0.33 14.96
CA GLY A 140 -12.98 -1.46 15.40
C GLY A 140 -11.56 -1.01 15.72
N ALA A 141 -10.92 -0.33 14.79
CA ALA A 141 -9.55 0.19 14.97
C ALA A 141 -9.43 1.12 16.20
N LEU A 142 -10.39 2.03 16.42
CA LEU A 142 -10.39 2.89 17.61
C LEU A 142 -10.53 2.10 18.92
N ARG A 143 -11.31 1.02 18.92
CA ARG A 143 -11.45 0.18 20.11
C ARG A 143 -10.17 -0.59 20.41
N ASP A 144 -9.52 -1.10 19.36
CA ASP A 144 -8.34 -1.96 19.51
C ASP A 144 -7.06 -1.12 19.73
N PHE A 145 -6.99 0.11 19.20
CA PHE A 145 -5.82 1.01 19.24
C PHE A 145 -6.07 2.34 19.99
N TRP A 146 -6.99 2.39 20.94
CA TRP A 146 -7.34 3.65 21.61
C TRP A 146 -6.17 4.26 22.41
N ARG A 147 -5.31 3.44 23.02
CA ARG A 147 -4.14 3.91 23.79
C ARG A 147 -3.10 4.53 22.87
N GLU A 148 -2.81 3.86 21.77
CA GLU A 148 -1.88 4.30 20.74
C GLU A 148 -2.39 5.56 20.06
N THR A 149 -3.68 5.62 19.76
CA THR A 149 -4.34 6.81 19.23
C THR A 149 -4.19 8.00 20.17
N LEU A 150 -4.42 7.81 21.49
CA LEU A 150 -4.22 8.87 22.49
C LEU A 150 -2.75 9.29 22.59
N SER A 151 -1.82 8.35 22.54
CA SER A 151 -0.38 8.64 22.51
C SER A 151 0.00 9.47 21.30
N THR A 152 -0.47 9.06 20.09
CA THR A 152 -0.22 9.80 18.84
C THR A 152 -0.83 11.20 18.88
N ILE A 153 -2.05 11.36 19.40
CA ILE A 153 -2.67 12.67 19.62
C ILE A 153 -1.81 13.53 20.56
N SER A 154 -1.33 12.95 21.66
CA SER A 154 -0.53 13.68 22.64
C SER A 154 0.82 14.13 22.09
N THR A 155 1.46 13.35 21.24
CA THR A 155 2.74 13.70 20.59
C THR A 155 2.55 14.63 19.38
N SER A 156 1.34 14.63 18.78
CA SER A 156 0.98 15.44 17.61
C SER A 156 0.25 16.75 17.95
N TRP A 157 0.09 17.08 19.24
CA TRP A 157 -0.75 18.18 19.74
C TRP A 157 -0.50 19.52 19.07
N PHE A 158 0.76 19.81 18.73
CA PHE A 158 1.12 21.09 18.10
C PHE A 158 0.59 21.21 16.68
N GLY A 159 0.72 20.17 15.85
CA GLY A 159 0.14 20.10 14.50
C GLY A 159 -1.40 20.19 14.54
N ILE A 160 -2.02 19.46 15.46
CA ILE A 160 -3.48 19.51 15.68
C ILE A 160 -3.91 20.94 16.06
N LEU A 161 -3.20 21.59 16.97
CA LEU A 161 -3.48 22.98 17.35
C LEU A 161 -3.35 23.93 16.16
N LEU A 162 -2.31 23.80 15.34
CA LEU A 162 -2.14 24.62 14.14
C LEU A 162 -3.29 24.43 13.16
N LEU A 163 -3.71 23.19 12.91
CA LEU A 163 -4.84 22.89 12.02
C LEU A 163 -6.16 23.42 12.58
N ALA A 164 -6.35 23.41 13.91
CA ALA A 164 -7.54 23.94 14.59
C ALA A 164 -7.62 25.48 14.60
N LEU A 165 -6.51 26.20 14.41
CA LEU A 165 -6.49 27.68 14.57
C LEU A 165 -7.57 28.41 13.75
N PRO A 166 -7.83 28.08 12.47
CA PRO A 166 -8.89 28.74 11.71
C PRO A 166 -10.30 28.52 12.32
N LEU A 167 -10.56 27.31 12.81
CA LEU A 167 -11.84 26.99 13.47
C LEU A 167 -11.97 27.72 14.82
N ILE A 168 -10.92 27.76 15.63
CA ILE A 168 -10.87 28.49 16.90
C ILE A 168 -11.17 29.98 16.64
N PHE A 169 -10.48 30.56 15.64
CA PHE A 169 -10.71 31.96 15.23
C PHE A 169 -12.17 32.19 14.81
N PHE A 170 -12.70 31.30 13.96
CA PHE A 170 -14.10 31.35 13.55
C PHE A 170 -15.07 31.29 14.74
N CYS A 171 -14.89 30.37 15.67
CA CYS A 171 -15.73 30.21 16.86
C CYS A 171 -15.72 31.45 17.76
N ILE A 172 -14.55 32.08 17.99
CA ILE A 172 -14.40 33.31 18.76
C ILE A 172 -15.15 34.46 18.08
N ARG A 173 -15.10 34.53 16.74
CA ARG A 173 -15.66 35.64 15.97
C ARG A 173 -17.08 35.40 15.43
N ARG A 174 -17.64 34.19 15.53
CA ARG A 174 -18.93 33.82 14.92
C ARG A 174 -20.09 34.74 15.28
N LYS A 175 -20.10 35.31 16.47
CA LYS A 175 -21.14 36.29 16.89
C LYS A 175 -21.10 37.59 16.07
N ASN A 176 -19.94 37.94 15.54
CA ASN A 176 -19.73 39.14 14.72
C ASN A 176 -20.07 38.89 13.23
N TYR A 177 -20.28 37.64 12.84
CA TYR A 177 -20.62 37.21 11.46
C TYR A 177 -22.13 37.11 11.19
N ALA A 178 -22.97 37.58 12.10
CA ALA A 178 -24.38 37.67 11.82
C ALA A 178 -24.59 38.65 10.64
N PRO A 179 -24.88 38.17 9.43
CA PRO A 179 -25.18 39.08 8.35
C PRO A 179 -26.46 39.86 8.71
N ALA A 180 -26.35 41.15 8.85
CA ALA A 180 -27.53 42.00 8.98
C ALA A 180 -28.26 42.16 7.63
N PHE A 181 -27.69 41.68 6.52
CA PHE A 181 -28.16 41.90 5.16
C PHE A 181 -27.89 40.72 4.24
N ALA A 182 -28.89 40.29 3.48
CA ALA A 182 -28.72 39.32 2.44
C ALA A 182 -27.79 39.89 1.32
N PRO A 183 -26.78 39.17 0.85
CA PRO A 183 -26.01 39.57 -0.32
C PRO A 183 -26.88 39.59 -1.57
N THR A 184 -26.51 40.37 -2.59
CA THR A 184 -27.22 40.39 -3.86
C THR A 184 -27.13 39.01 -4.52
N PHE A 185 -28.16 38.64 -5.30
CA PHE A 185 -28.16 37.39 -6.05
C PHE A 185 -26.93 37.28 -6.99
N ALA A 186 -26.57 38.37 -7.64
CA ALA A 186 -25.38 38.47 -8.49
C ALA A 186 -24.07 38.11 -7.76
N PHE A 187 -23.94 38.51 -6.49
CA PHE A 187 -22.73 38.17 -5.71
C PHE A 187 -22.65 36.65 -5.41
N ARG A 188 -23.78 36.00 -5.15
CA ARG A 188 -23.86 34.56 -4.91
C ARG A 188 -23.43 33.78 -6.17
N ILE A 189 -23.99 34.15 -7.33
CA ILE A 189 -23.61 33.57 -8.63
C ILE A 189 -22.13 33.82 -8.95
N TYR A 190 -21.62 35.01 -8.65
CA TYR A 190 -20.20 35.34 -8.82
C TYR A 190 -19.30 34.38 -8.05
N LEU A 191 -19.61 34.04 -6.79
CA LEU A 191 -18.82 33.08 -6.01
C LEU A 191 -18.85 31.68 -6.63
N LEU A 192 -20.02 31.24 -7.13
CA LEU A 192 -20.13 29.93 -7.79
C LEU A 192 -19.33 29.88 -9.11
N ILE A 193 -19.36 30.98 -9.90
CA ILE A 193 -18.55 31.09 -11.11
C ILE A 193 -17.05 31.07 -10.75
N LEU A 194 -16.66 31.79 -9.69
CA LEU A 194 -15.27 31.83 -9.25
C LEU A 194 -14.79 30.48 -8.73
N ALA A 195 -15.66 29.72 -8.03
CA ALA A 195 -15.36 28.36 -7.62
C ALA A 195 -15.09 27.45 -8.85
N LEU A 196 -15.97 27.54 -9.86
CA LEU A 196 -15.79 26.79 -11.10
C LEU A 196 -14.50 27.19 -11.83
N LEU A 197 -14.22 28.50 -11.91
CA LEU A 197 -13.01 28.99 -12.56
C LEU A 197 -11.74 28.49 -11.84
N CYS A 198 -11.68 28.57 -10.52
CA CYS A 198 -10.57 28.01 -9.73
C CYS A 198 -10.39 26.51 -9.99
N HIS A 199 -11.50 25.75 -10.02
CA HIS A 199 -11.46 24.33 -10.31
C HIS A 199 -10.91 24.04 -11.72
N LEU A 200 -11.41 24.73 -12.75
CA LEU A 200 -10.94 24.56 -14.12
C LEU A 200 -9.47 24.94 -14.30
N LEU A 201 -9.03 26.00 -13.63
CA LEU A 201 -7.62 26.38 -13.64
C LEU A 201 -6.74 25.33 -12.96
N ALA A 202 -7.18 24.76 -11.82
CA ALA A 202 -6.44 23.68 -11.17
C ALA A 202 -6.30 22.46 -12.09
N VAL A 203 -7.41 22.04 -12.72
CA VAL A 203 -7.39 20.94 -13.71
C VAL A 203 -6.50 21.29 -14.92
N GLY A 204 -6.47 22.55 -15.34
CA GLY A 204 -5.57 23.03 -16.39
C GLY A 204 -4.10 22.87 -16.00
N VAL A 205 -3.73 23.29 -14.78
CA VAL A 205 -2.35 23.11 -14.25
C VAL A 205 -1.98 21.64 -14.15
N ILE A 206 -2.88 20.78 -13.64
CA ILE A 206 -2.69 19.32 -13.55
C ILE A 206 -2.45 18.73 -14.95
N SER A 207 -3.21 19.17 -15.95
CA SER A 207 -3.12 18.64 -17.32
C SER A 207 -1.81 18.99 -18.05
N LEU A 208 -0.99 19.90 -17.51
CA LEU A 208 0.34 20.22 -18.05
C LEU A 208 1.39 19.14 -17.71
N ASP A 209 1.16 18.32 -16.68
CA ASP A 209 2.00 17.17 -16.36
C ASP A 209 1.28 15.88 -16.81
N ASN A 210 1.55 15.50 -18.05
CA ASN A 210 0.99 14.33 -18.71
C ASN A 210 2.03 13.21 -18.89
N GLY A 211 3.14 13.28 -18.17
CA GLY A 211 4.13 12.20 -18.13
C GLY A 211 3.61 10.95 -17.42
N ASP A 212 4.38 9.86 -17.54
CA ASP A 212 4.14 8.63 -16.81
C ASP A 212 4.12 8.93 -15.30
N PHE A 213 3.09 8.42 -14.62
CA PHE A 213 2.87 8.72 -13.20
C PHE A 213 2.85 10.22 -12.84
N GLY A 214 2.47 11.07 -13.80
CA GLY A 214 2.32 12.53 -13.61
C GLY A 214 1.03 12.91 -12.90
N ASP A 215 0.83 14.23 -12.64
CA ASP A 215 -0.37 14.73 -11.97
C ASP A 215 -1.66 14.35 -12.69
N ARG A 216 -1.65 14.36 -14.03
CA ARG A 216 -2.82 13.96 -14.85
C ARG A 216 -3.18 12.49 -14.62
N TYR A 217 -2.20 11.61 -14.50
CA TYR A 217 -2.39 10.19 -14.26
C TYR A 217 -3.15 9.97 -12.93
N TYR A 218 -2.66 10.50 -11.81
CA TYR A 218 -3.29 10.33 -10.50
C TYR A 218 -4.62 11.09 -10.34
N TYR A 219 -4.85 12.13 -11.13
CA TYR A 219 -6.11 12.87 -11.07
C TYR A 219 -7.22 12.22 -11.89
N LYS A 220 -6.90 11.53 -13.00
CA LYS A 220 -7.88 11.02 -13.97
C LYS A 220 -7.94 9.51 -14.09
N THR A 221 -6.82 8.82 -13.95
CA THR A 221 -6.69 7.40 -14.31
C THR A 221 -6.66 6.53 -13.08
N GLU A 222 -5.73 6.76 -12.19
CA GLU A 222 -5.55 5.95 -10.98
C GLU A 222 -5.70 6.80 -9.73
N PHE A 223 -6.45 6.29 -8.76
CA PHE A 223 -6.57 6.92 -7.46
C PHE A 223 -5.60 6.30 -6.44
N SER A 224 -4.69 7.12 -5.95
CA SER A 224 -3.87 6.86 -4.77
C SER A 224 -4.10 7.98 -3.76
N ALA A 225 -4.52 7.64 -2.54
CA ALA A 225 -4.76 8.64 -1.49
C ALA A 225 -3.48 9.41 -1.15
N ALA A 226 -2.32 8.72 -1.12
CA ALA A 226 -1.03 9.33 -0.86
C ALA A 226 -0.63 10.34 -1.94
N GLU A 227 -0.69 9.93 -3.21
CA GLU A 227 -0.36 10.81 -4.34
C GLU A 227 -1.36 11.95 -4.48
N ALA A 228 -2.67 11.69 -4.28
CA ALA A 228 -3.69 12.72 -4.35
C ALA A 228 -3.52 13.77 -3.23
N THR A 229 -3.24 13.35 -2.00
CA THR A 229 -2.97 14.26 -0.88
C THR A 229 -1.70 15.08 -1.13
N LYS A 230 -0.60 14.44 -1.57
CA LYS A 230 0.68 15.09 -1.82
C LYS A 230 0.61 16.13 -2.95
N ARG A 231 -0.11 15.82 -4.03
CA ARG A 231 -0.16 16.65 -5.25
C ARG A 231 -1.30 17.65 -5.25
N PHE A 232 -2.46 17.28 -4.70
CA PHE A 232 -3.72 18.01 -4.85
C PHE A 232 -4.32 18.48 -3.52
N GLY A 233 -3.79 18.01 -2.38
CA GLY A 233 -4.23 18.35 -1.02
C GLY A 233 -5.35 17.45 -0.50
N VAL A 234 -5.58 17.54 0.82
CA VAL A 234 -6.52 16.69 1.59
C VAL A 234 -7.96 16.81 1.08
N ILE A 235 -8.43 18.03 0.81
CA ILE A 235 -9.82 18.24 0.34
C ILE A 235 -10.05 17.65 -1.03
N THR A 236 -9.05 17.70 -1.91
CA THR A 236 -9.15 17.13 -3.26
C THR A 236 -9.03 15.62 -3.21
N ASP A 237 -8.13 15.09 -2.40
CA ASP A 237 -8.01 13.67 -2.12
C ASP A 237 -9.34 13.08 -1.65
N MET A 238 -9.94 13.63 -0.58
CA MET A 238 -11.23 13.16 -0.04
C MET A 238 -12.36 13.23 -1.08
N ARG A 239 -12.34 14.23 -1.97
CA ARG A 239 -13.31 14.33 -3.08
C ARG A 239 -13.09 13.24 -4.14
N LEU A 240 -11.84 12.96 -4.50
CA LEU A 240 -11.50 11.89 -5.44
C LEU A 240 -11.84 10.52 -4.86
N ASP A 241 -11.48 10.28 -3.60
CA ASP A 241 -11.81 9.04 -2.89
C ASP A 241 -13.32 8.79 -2.79
N MET A 242 -14.11 9.83 -2.47
CA MET A 242 -15.58 9.73 -2.48
C MET A 242 -16.10 9.39 -3.88
N HIS A 243 -15.52 9.99 -4.93
CA HIS A 243 -15.91 9.68 -6.31
C HIS A 243 -15.63 8.21 -6.64
N VAL A 244 -14.42 7.72 -6.33
CA VAL A 244 -14.03 6.32 -6.56
C VAL A 244 -14.89 5.37 -5.73
N THR A 245 -15.17 5.71 -4.48
CA THR A 245 -16.02 4.88 -3.59
C THR A 245 -17.45 4.72 -4.12
N ILE A 246 -18.00 5.77 -4.75
CA ILE A 246 -19.40 5.76 -5.24
C ILE A 246 -19.51 5.20 -6.67
N PHE A 247 -18.59 5.56 -7.56
CA PHE A 247 -18.70 5.32 -9.00
C PHE A 247 -17.68 4.27 -9.52
N GLY A 248 -16.79 3.78 -8.66
CA GLY A 248 -15.66 2.95 -9.07
C GLY A 248 -14.50 3.77 -9.65
N GLU A 249 -13.38 3.13 -9.88
CA GLU A 249 -12.24 3.76 -10.54
C GLU A 249 -12.55 4.01 -12.02
N ARG A 250 -11.99 5.09 -12.56
CA ARG A 250 -12.17 5.42 -13.98
C ARG A 250 -11.24 4.56 -14.80
N THR A 251 -11.80 3.67 -15.57
CA THR A 251 -11.06 3.04 -16.67
C THR A 251 -10.93 4.06 -17.79
N THR A 252 -9.71 4.49 -18.10
CA THR A 252 -9.48 5.27 -19.33
C THR A 252 -9.43 4.31 -20.52
N ASP A 253 -10.12 4.68 -21.62
CA ASP A 253 -10.01 4.00 -22.92
C ASP A 253 -8.59 4.13 -23.54
N ASP A 254 -7.72 4.95 -22.93
CA ASP A 254 -6.33 5.11 -23.32
C ASP A 254 -5.53 3.93 -22.73
N ASP A 255 -5.46 2.85 -23.48
CA ASP A 255 -4.44 1.81 -23.24
C ASP A 255 -3.07 2.48 -23.47
N PRO A 256 -2.14 2.46 -22.50
CA PRO A 256 -0.82 2.99 -22.74
C PRO A 256 -0.23 2.25 -23.93
N SER A 257 -0.14 2.96 -25.07
CA SER A 257 0.32 2.39 -26.32
C SER A 257 1.78 1.96 -26.20
N GLY A 258 1.98 0.69 -26.02
CA GLY A 258 3.27 0.05 -26.02
C GLY A 258 3.02 -1.41 -26.29
N GLY A 259 3.22 -1.83 -27.53
CA GLY A 259 3.22 -3.23 -27.88
C GLY A 259 4.14 -4.06 -26.99
N GLU A 260 3.97 -5.37 -27.10
CA GLU A 260 4.70 -6.47 -26.46
C GLU A 260 6.02 -6.12 -25.80
N SER A 261 6.35 -6.83 -24.72
CA SER A 261 7.65 -6.80 -24.04
C SER A 261 8.78 -7.21 -25.01
N VAL A 262 9.14 -6.33 -25.91
CA VAL A 262 10.43 -6.42 -26.56
C VAL A 262 11.40 -5.71 -25.64
N ASN A 263 12.23 -6.48 -24.97
CA ASN A 263 13.38 -5.95 -24.26
C ASN A 263 14.28 -5.27 -25.32
N PRO A 264 14.43 -3.93 -25.33
CA PRO A 264 15.26 -3.26 -26.31
C PRO A 264 16.73 -3.67 -26.22
N PHE A 265 17.12 -4.38 -25.16
CA PHE A 265 18.48 -4.88 -24.90
C PHE A 265 18.60 -6.41 -25.09
N GLU A 266 17.58 -7.10 -25.57
CA GLU A 266 17.75 -8.46 -26.11
C GLU A 266 18.60 -8.42 -27.42
N SER A 267 19.85 -8.12 -27.24
CA SER A 267 20.89 -8.55 -28.17
C SER A 267 21.06 -10.06 -27.98
N THR A 268 21.02 -10.78 -29.08
CA THR A 268 21.23 -12.21 -29.25
C THR A 268 22.60 -12.69 -28.77
N ALA A 269 22.91 -12.51 -27.48
CA ALA A 269 24.09 -13.08 -26.83
C ALA A 269 23.70 -13.51 -25.42
N ASP A 270 23.57 -14.81 -25.24
CA ASP A 270 23.57 -15.42 -23.93
C ASP A 270 24.75 -14.88 -23.12
N PRO A 271 24.55 -14.41 -21.86
CA PRO A 271 25.68 -14.22 -20.98
C PRO A 271 26.15 -15.60 -20.55
N GLU A 272 27.21 -16.10 -21.17
CA GLU A 272 28.01 -17.20 -20.62
C GLU A 272 28.43 -16.79 -19.20
N VAL A 273 27.88 -17.47 -18.21
CA VAL A 273 28.40 -17.45 -16.84
C VAL A 273 29.73 -18.17 -16.84
N THR A 274 30.79 -17.40 -17.02
CA THR A 274 32.17 -17.87 -16.80
C THR A 274 32.41 -17.99 -15.30
N THR A 275 32.18 -19.16 -14.74
CA THR A 275 32.85 -19.59 -13.51
C THR A 275 34.18 -20.22 -13.96
N GLU A 276 35.30 -19.50 -13.82
CA GLU A 276 36.62 -20.11 -13.86
C GLU A 276 36.84 -20.97 -12.60
N PRO A 277 37.19 -22.25 -12.75
CA PRO A 277 37.78 -23.03 -11.66
C PRO A 277 39.28 -22.95 -11.77
N ALA A 278 39.94 -22.67 -10.66
CA ALA A 278 41.36 -22.75 -10.50
C ALA A 278 41.90 -24.16 -10.84
N ASP A 279 42.92 -24.11 -11.63
CA ASP A 279 43.78 -25.18 -12.13
C ASP A 279 44.30 -26.13 -11.04
N THR A 280 44.17 -27.45 -11.26
CA THR A 280 45.26 -28.43 -11.04
C THR A 280 44.96 -29.80 -11.66
N SER A 281 45.87 -30.19 -12.54
CA SER A 281 46.39 -31.54 -12.88
C SER A 281 45.54 -32.52 -13.69
N GLU A 282 46.12 -32.83 -14.81
CA GLU A 282 45.93 -33.92 -15.77
C GLU A 282 45.46 -35.25 -15.19
N THR A 283 44.47 -35.87 -15.79
CA THR A 283 44.58 -37.25 -16.35
C THR A 283 43.33 -37.64 -17.17
N THR A 284 43.62 -38.04 -18.39
CA THR A 284 42.97 -39.05 -19.27
C THR A 284 41.50 -38.93 -19.68
N GLU A 285 41.33 -38.82 -20.98
CA GLU A 285 40.17 -38.83 -21.84
C GLU A 285 39.09 -39.91 -21.52
N ALA A 286 37.89 -39.44 -21.38
CA ALA A 286 36.70 -40.12 -21.92
C ALA A 286 35.78 -39.00 -22.45
N THR A 287 35.72 -38.83 -23.75
CA THR A 287 34.79 -37.99 -24.47
C THR A 287 33.34 -38.50 -24.23
N THR A 288 32.69 -37.96 -23.22
CA THR A 288 31.23 -37.95 -23.14
C THR A 288 30.76 -36.56 -23.54
N GLU A 289 30.03 -36.48 -24.66
CA GLU A 289 29.33 -35.26 -25.03
C GLU A 289 28.56 -34.77 -23.82
N PRO A 290 28.53 -33.44 -23.55
CA PRO A 290 27.66 -32.90 -22.50
C PRO A 290 26.22 -33.36 -22.76
N PRO A 291 25.47 -33.80 -21.74
CA PRO A 291 24.08 -34.13 -21.94
C PRO A 291 23.35 -32.94 -22.56
N ALA A 292 22.52 -33.21 -23.58
CA ALA A 292 21.71 -32.18 -24.23
C ALA A 292 20.93 -31.37 -23.18
N PRO A 293 20.83 -30.03 -23.33
CA PRO A 293 20.08 -29.19 -22.41
C PRO A 293 18.66 -29.75 -22.24
N ILE A 294 18.21 -29.87 -21.00
CA ILE A 294 16.82 -30.29 -20.72
C ILE A 294 15.90 -29.15 -21.12
N GLU A 295 15.07 -29.35 -22.15
CA GLU A 295 14.00 -28.43 -22.47
C GLU A 295 12.85 -28.60 -21.48
N TYR A 296 12.57 -27.55 -20.71
CA TYR A 296 11.44 -27.47 -19.82
C TYR A 296 10.22 -26.86 -20.53
N GLY A 297 9.03 -27.46 -20.39
CA GLY A 297 7.78 -26.91 -20.90
C GLY A 297 7.33 -25.68 -20.11
N ASP A 298 6.37 -24.95 -20.67
CA ASP A 298 5.81 -23.74 -20.05
C ASP A 298 4.86 -24.08 -18.89
N ASN A 299 4.72 -23.13 -17.95
CA ASN A 299 3.71 -23.16 -16.90
C ASN A 299 2.42 -22.50 -17.43
N VAL A 300 1.63 -23.25 -18.19
CA VAL A 300 0.35 -22.82 -18.81
C VAL A 300 -0.74 -23.83 -18.55
N MET A 301 -1.98 -23.36 -18.54
CA MET A 301 -3.20 -24.14 -18.59
C MET A 301 -3.79 -24.09 -20.00
N ASP A 302 -4.70 -25.01 -20.33
CA ASP A 302 -5.41 -25.05 -21.61
C ASP A 302 -6.52 -23.97 -21.63
N ILE A 303 -6.11 -22.70 -21.84
CA ILE A 303 -6.99 -21.54 -21.91
C ILE A 303 -6.83 -20.86 -23.27
N ASP A 304 -7.88 -20.87 -24.07
CA ASP A 304 -7.93 -20.16 -25.34
C ASP A 304 -8.37 -18.70 -25.14
N PHE A 305 -7.41 -17.85 -24.76
CA PHE A 305 -7.66 -16.41 -24.53
C PHE A 305 -8.17 -15.70 -25.79
N ALA A 306 -7.80 -16.15 -26.99
CA ALA A 306 -8.24 -15.53 -28.23
C ALA A 306 -9.73 -15.77 -28.47
N ALA A 307 -10.18 -17.02 -28.31
CA ALA A 307 -11.61 -17.35 -28.43
C ALA A 307 -12.45 -16.68 -27.32
N LEU A 308 -11.91 -16.57 -26.09
CA LEU A 308 -12.56 -15.85 -25.00
C LEU A 308 -12.70 -14.37 -25.34
N ALA A 309 -11.67 -13.72 -25.86
CA ALA A 309 -11.71 -12.32 -26.25
C ALA A 309 -12.66 -12.07 -27.43
N GLU A 310 -12.75 -12.98 -28.39
CA GLU A 310 -13.66 -12.87 -29.54
C GLU A 310 -15.13 -12.93 -29.10
N SER A 311 -15.45 -13.81 -28.16
CA SER A 311 -16.83 -14.05 -27.68
C SER A 311 -17.28 -13.05 -26.59
N GLU A 312 -16.35 -12.31 -25.94
CA GLU A 312 -16.67 -11.43 -24.83
C GLU A 312 -17.23 -10.07 -25.27
N SER A 313 -18.37 -9.71 -24.71
CA SER A 313 -19.05 -8.44 -24.99
C SER A 313 -18.64 -7.30 -24.05
N ASN A 314 -18.17 -7.63 -22.84
CA ASN A 314 -17.66 -6.67 -21.88
C ASN A 314 -16.26 -6.23 -22.31
N LYS A 315 -16.10 -4.95 -22.70
CA LYS A 315 -14.84 -4.42 -23.20
C LYS A 315 -13.67 -4.56 -22.24
N GLU A 316 -13.90 -4.42 -20.92
CA GLU A 316 -12.85 -4.51 -19.90
C GLU A 316 -12.36 -5.97 -19.77
N ILE A 317 -13.29 -6.94 -19.75
CA ILE A 317 -12.97 -8.36 -19.68
C ILE A 317 -12.31 -8.83 -20.97
N LYS A 318 -12.80 -8.36 -22.14
CA LYS A 318 -12.18 -8.63 -23.43
C LYS A 318 -10.71 -8.17 -23.43
N ALA A 319 -10.45 -6.92 -23.04
CA ALA A 319 -9.09 -6.38 -22.93
C ALA A 319 -8.21 -7.15 -21.93
N ALA A 320 -8.81 -7.70 -20.85
CA ALA A 320 -8.09 -8.58 -19.92
C ALA A 320 -7.72 -9.93 -20.57
N HIS A 321 -8.63 -10.54 -21.35
CA HIS A 321 -8.29 -11.75 -22.12
C HIS A 321 -7.16 -11.50 -23.11
N GLU A 322 -7.21 -10.38 -23.86
CA GLU A 322 -6.15 -9.96 -24.78
C GLU A 322 -4.82 -9.73 -24.04
N TYR A 323 -4.84 -9.05 -22.88
CA TYR A 323 -3.65 -8.78 -22.10
C TYR A 323 -3.00 -10.06 -21.56
N PHE A 324 -3.76 -10.91 -20.85
CA PHE A 324 -3.20 -12.15 -20.27
C PHE A 324 -2.79 -13.14 -21.36
N GLY A 325 -3.53 -13.19 -22.46
CA GLY A 325 -3.17 -14.02 -23.63
C GLY A 325 -1.88 -13.60 -24.31
N SER A 326 -1.51 -12.31 -24.24
CA SER A 326 -0.26 -11.78 -24.82
C SER A 326 0.97 -11.95 -23.94
N MET A 327 0.80 -12.35 -22.67
CA MET A 327 1.91 -12.52 -21.74
C MET A 327 2.74 -13.76 -22.07
N THR A 328 4.06 -13.61 -22.02
CA THR A 328 4.99 -14.75 -22.13
C THR A 328 4.93 -15.60 -20.86
N PRO A 329 4.60 -16.89 -20.92
CA PRO A 329 4.58 -17.74 -19.74
C PRO A 329 5.98 -18.00 -19.19
N THR A 330 6.07 -18.30 -17.89
CA THR A 330 7.30 -18.79 -17.28
C THR A 330 7.52 -20.25 -17.64
N LYS A 331 8.77 -20.67 -17.81
CA LYS A 331 9.12 -22.07 -18.00
C LYS A 331 9.22 -22.81 -16.67
N LYS A 332 8.92 -24.10 -16.71
CA LYS A 332 9.34 -25.05 -15.66
C LYS A 332 10.85 -25.06 -15.56
N ASN A 333 11.39 -25.49 -14.43
CA ASN A 333 12.83 -25.53 -14.19
C ASN A 333 13.24 -26.77 -13.37
N LYS A 334 14.52 -26.90 -13.05
CA LYS A 334 15.03 -28.06 -12.28
C LYS A 334 14.41 -28.26 -10.89
N TYR A 335 13.74 -27.25 -10.36
CA TYR A 335 13.07 -27.30 -9.06
C TYR A 335 11.56 -27.62 -9.17
N THR A 336 11.01 -27.74 -10.37
CA THR A 336 9.59 -28.03 -10.58
C THR A 336 9.20 -29.35 -9.89
N GLY A 337 8.27 -29.26 -8.95
CA GLY A 337 7.80 -30.42 -8.19
C GLY A 337 8.73 -30.90 -7.08
N MET A 338 9.77 -30.15 -6.72
CA MET A 338 10.72 -30.51 -5.65
C MET A 338 10.04 -30.84 -4.32
N PHE A 339 8.92 -30.16 -4.02
CA PHE A 339 8.14 -30.35 -2.80
C PHE A 339 6.77 -31.03 -3.04
N LYS A 340 6.61 -31.69 -4.17
CA LYS A 340 5.34 -32.37 -4.49
C LYS A 340 4.97 -33.38 -3.42
N GLY A 341 3.76 -33.27 -2.87
CA GLY A 341 3.22 -34.18 -1.86
C GLY A 341 3.66 -33.86 -0.43
N LYS A 342 4.55 -32.92 -0.19
CA LYS A 342 4.96 -32.50 1.16
C LYS A 342 3.90 -31.62 1.84
N ASN A 343 3.93 -31.60 3.17
CA ASN A 343 3.17 -30.64 3.96
C ASN A 343 3.70 -29.22 3.78
N LEU A 344 2.84 -28.21 3.98
CA LEU A 344 3.23 -26.80 3.86
C LEU A 344 2.81 -26.01 5.11
N ILE A 345 3.77 -25.39 5.78
CA ILE A 345 3.57 -24.30 6.73
C ILE A 345 3.90 -22.99 6.01
N PHE A 346 2.90 -22.15 5.84
CA PHE A 346 3.04 -20.85 5.17
C PHE A 346 2.65 -19.73 6.14
N MET A 347 3.52 -18.74 6.34
CA MET A 347 3.31 -17.71 7.35
C MET A 347 3.44 -16.32 6.76
N THR A 348 2.53 -15.44 7.14
CA THR A 348 2.68 -14.00 7.02
C THR A 348 3.03 -13.43 8.39
N LEU A 349 4.22 -12.84 8.51
CA LEU A 349 4.78 -12.34 9.76
C LEU A 349 4.47 -10.85 9.91
N GLU A 350 3.75 -10.49 10.96
CA GLU A 350 3.36 -9.12 11.28
C GLU A 350 4.58 -8.22 11.55
N GLY A 351 4.74 -7.16 10.73
CA GLY A 351 5.77 -6.14 10.90
C GLY A 351 7.21 -6.68 10.92
N PHE A 352 7.46 -7.82 10.30
CA PHE A 352 8.76 -8.50 10.37
C PHE A 352 9.83 -7.81 9.52
N SER A 353 11.07 -7.87 9.99
CA SER A 353 12.26 -7.48 9.24
C SER A 353 13.35 -8.53 9.37
N TYR A 354 14.05 -8.84 8.27
CA TYR A 354 15.21 -9.73 8.29
C TYR A 354 16.32 -9.29 9.25
N LYS A 355 16.30 -8.03 9.70
CA LYS A 355 17.24 -7.49 10.71
C LYS A 355 17.05 -8.13 12.08
N THR A 356 15.96 -8.87 12.31
CA THR A 356 15.73 -9.64 13.54
C THR A 356 16.36 -11.04 13.50
N ILE A 357 16.79 -11.51 12.34
CA ILE A 357 17.47 -12.80 12.17
C ILE A 357 18.88 -12.72 12.74
N ASP A 358 19.16 -13.50 13.77
CA ASP A 358 20.43 -13.48 14.48
C ASP A 358 20.81 -14.89 14.94
N LYS A 359 22.07 -15.28 14.72
CA LYS A 359 22.54 -16.65 14.99
C LYS A 359 22.39 -17.08 16.44
N ASP A 360 22.56 -16.14 17.38
CA ASP A 360 22.60 -16.44 18.81
C ASP A 360 21.23 -16.24 19.46
N ARG A 361 20.41 -15.27 19.00
CA ARG A 361 19.09 -14.97 19.57
C ARG A 361 17.95 -15.71 18.87
N THR A 362 18.06 -15.91 17.54
CA THR A 362 17.02 -16.56 16.75
C THR A 362 17.60 -17.71 15.91
N PRO A 363 18.21 -18.73 16.56
CA PRO A 363 18.98 -19.79 15.89
C PRO A 363 18.13 -20.63 14.92
N THR A 364 16.85 -20.90 15.22
CA THR A 364 15.96 -21.65 14.33
C THR A 364 15.65 -20.86 13.08
N LEU A 365 15.30 -19.59 13.24
CA LEU A 365 15.03 -18.67 12.15
C LEU A 365 16.30 -18.44 11.30
N TYR A 366 17.45 -18.27 11.95
CA TYR A 366 18.75 -18.15 11.27
C TYR A 366 19.07 -19.39 10.43
N LYS A 367 18.90 -20.58 10.99
CA LYS A 367 19.09 -21.85 10.29
C LYS A 367 18.19 -21.92 9.04
N MET A 368 16.89 -21.65 9.18
CA MET A 368 15.95 -21.69 8.05
C MET A 368 16.32 -20.67 6.96
N ALA A 369 16.77 -19.49 7.35
CA ALA A 369 17.15 -18.42 6.41
C ALA A 369 18.48 -18.70 5.68
N THR A 370 19.35 -19.55 6.22
CA THR A 370 20.71 -19.81 5.66
C THR A 370 20.88 -21.19 5.08
N GLU A 371 20.05 -22.17 5.44
CA GLU A 371 20.15 -23.56 4.96
C GLU A 371 19.04 -23.93 3.97
N GLY A 372 18.11 -23.00 3.64
CA GLY A 372 17.06 -23.16 2.66
C GLY A 372 17.38 -22.48 1.31
N PHE A 373 16.33 -21.89 0.72
CA PHE A 373 16.52 -20.92 -0.36
C PHE A 373 16.92 -19.58 0.26
N VAL A 374 18.08 -19.06 -0.14
CA VAL A 374 18.64 -17.80 0.38
C VAL A 374 18.40 -16.70 -0.63
N PHE A 375 17.38 -15.88 -0.38
CA PHE A 375 16.99 -14.77 -1.26
C PHE A 375 17.75 -13.50 -0.87
N ASN A 376 18.76 -13.12 -1.62
CA ASN A 376 19.60 -11.96 -1.31
C ASN A 376 18.90 -10.62 -1.61
N ASN A 377 17.94 -10.58 -2.53
CA ASN A 377 17.29 -9.37 -3.02
C ASN A 377 15.75 -9.52 -3.00
N TYR A 378 15.20 -9.84 -1.83
CA TYR A 378 13.75 -9.89 -1.62
C TYR A 378 13.24 -8.56 -1.05
N TYR A 379 12.12 -8.07 -1.60
CA TYR A 379 11.51 -6.80 -1.23
C TYR A 379 10.03 -6.95 -0.87
N ASN A 380 9.59 -6.15 0.09
CA ASN A 380 8.20 -6.12 0.55
C ASN A 380 7.62 -4.71 0.42
N SER A 381 6.67 -4.52 -0.49
CA SER A 381 5.99 -3.24 -0.69
C SER A 381 5.00 -2.96 0.43
N LEU A 382 4.85 -1.69 0.80
CA LEU A 382 3.76 -1.23 1.65
C LEU A 382 2.58 -0.76 0.79
N TRP A 383 1.64 -1.65 0.51
CA TRP A 383 0.40 -1.31 -0.20
C TRP A 383 -0.57 -0.58 0.73
N GLY A 384 -1.49 0.21 0.18
CA GLY A 384 -2.35 1.16 0.88
C GLY A 384 -3.28 0.65 1.98
N GLY A 385 -3.13 -0.58 2.42
CA GLY A 385 -3.91 -1.20 3.49
C GLY A 385 -3.05 -1.90 4.54
N SER A 386 -1.73 -1.68 4.52
CA SER A 386 -0.81 -2.24 5.51
C SER A 386 -0.97 -3.78 5.64
N THR A 387 -1.22 -4.31 6.83
CA THR A 387 -1.40 -5.75 7.11
C THR A 387 -2.37 -6.44 6.15
N ALA A 388 -3.57 -5.85 5.92
CA ALA A 388 -4.58 -6.49 5.06
C ALA A 388 -4.12 -6.65 3.62
N THR A 389 -3.39 -5.68 3.06
CA THR A 389 -2.86 -5.74 1.70
C THR A 389 -1.60 -6.58 1.60
N GLY A 390 -0.75 -6.58 2.62
CA GLY A 390 0.42 -7.45 2.71
C GLY A 390 0.02 -8.92 2.78
N GLU A 391 -0.93 -9.26 3.64
CA GLU A 391 -1.50 -10.62 3.74
C GLU A 391 -2.17 -11.05 2.43
N TYR A 392 -3.00 -10.18 1.83
CA TYR A 392 -3.63 -10.44 0.54
C TYR A 392 -2.58 -10.75 -0.55
N THR A 393 -1.54 -9.94 -0.65
CA THR A 393 -0.46 -10.13 -1.64
C THR A 393 0.26 -11.45 -1.43
N THR A 394 0.59 -11.78 -0.18
CA THR A 394 1.23 -13.04 0.19
C THR A 394 0.39 -14.25 -0.19
N MET A 395 -0.90 -14.23 0.12
CA MET A 395 -1.80 -15.38 -0.08
C MET A 395 -2.23 -15.57 -1.53
N THR A 396 -2.19 -14.52 -2.36
CA THR A 396 -2.77 -14.55 -3.71
C THR A 396 -1.76 -14.39 -4.84
N GLY A 397 -0.56 -13.82 -4.57
CA GLY A 397 0.37 -13.40 -5.61
C GLY A 397 -0.12 -12.19 -6.43
N LEU A 398 -1.14 -11.50 -5.92
CA LEU A 398 -1.73 -10.29 -6.52
C LEU A 398 -1.51 -9.10 -5.58
N PHE A 399 -1.64 -7.89 -6.08
CA PHE A 399 -1.59 -6.69 -5.24
C PHE A 399 -2.84 -5.83 -5.42
N HIS A 400 -3.17 -5.06 -4.39
CA HIS A 400 -4.28 -4.11 -4.42
C HIS A 400 -4.05 -2.98 -3.41
N ASN A 401 -4.49 -1.75 -3.73
CA ASN A 401 -4.30 -0.58 -2.85
C ASN A 401 -5.44 -0.37 -1.83
N SER A 402 -6.44 -1.24 -1.79
CA SER A 402 -7.55 -1.12 -0.85
C SER A 402 -7.35 -2.01 0.37
N ALA A 403 -7.43 -1.43 1.57
CA ALA A 403 -7.47 -2.19 2.83
C ALA A 403 -8.66 -3.18 2.93
N LYS A 404 -9.62 -3.11 2.00
CA LYS A 404 -10.74 -4.05 1.89
C LYS A 404 -10.49 -5.21 0.92
N CYS A 405 -9.28 -5.38 0.40
CA CYS A 405 -8.99 -6.44 -0.57
C CYS A 405 -9.39 -7.83 -0.07
N LEU A 406 -9.15 -8.16 1.21
CA LEU A 406 -9.62 -9.40 1.83
C LEU A 406 -11.14 -9.51 1.87
N GLU A 407 -11.86 -8.44 2.24
CA GLU A 407 -13.32 -8.41 2.23
C GLU A 407 -13.89 -8.53 0.81
N MET A 408 -13.26 -7.87 -0.17
CA MET A 408 -13.65 -7.95 -1.58
C MET A 408 -13.46 -9.37 -2.11
N SER A 409 -12.32 -10.00 -1.85
CA SER A 409 -11.99 -11.35 -2.30
C SER A 409 -12.89 -12.46 -1.72
N ALA A 410 -13.66 -12.17 -0.68
CA ALA A 410 -14.56 -13.14 -0.03
C ALA A 410 -15.67 -13.69 -0.95
N LYS A 411 -15.92 -13.07 -2.09
CA LYS A 411 -16.99 -13.44 -3.04
C LYS A 411 -16.46 -13.85 -4.43
N ASP A 412 -15.16 -13.68 -4.63
CA ASP A 412 -14.52 -13.87 -5.92
C ASP A 412 -13.89 -15.25 -6.03
N ASN A 413 -13.73 -15.75 -7.25
CA ASN A 413 -13.01 -16.99 -7.47
C ASN A 413 -11.50 -16.75 -7.26
N MET A 414 -10.98 -17.18 -6.12
CA MET A 414 -9.55 -17.06 -5.77
C MET A 414 -8.81 -18.37 -6.10
N TYR A 415 -8.84 -18.74 -7.37
CA TYR A 415 -8.45 -20.06 -7.90
C TYR A 415 -7.04 -20.50 -7.50
N PHE A 416 -6.07 -19.58 -7.44
CA PHE A 416 -4.65 -19.87 -7.27
C PHE A 416 -4.12 -19.67 -5.86
N THR A 417 -4.94 -19.37 -4.84
CA THR A 417 -4.45 -19.40 -3.46
C THR A 417 -3.94 -20.80 -3.11
N MET A 418 -2.92 -20.91 -2.26
CA MET A 418 -2.36 -22.24 -1.91
C MET A 418 -3.41 -23.13 -1.26
N GLY A 419 -4.33 -22.57 -0.44
CA GLY A 419 -5.44 -23.33 0.13
C GLY A 419 -6.32 -23.96 -0.95
N ASN A 420 -6.73 -23.21 -1.97
CA ASN A 420 -7.55 -23.73 -3.08
C ASN A 420 -6.78 -24.68 -3.97
N GLN A 421 -5.52 -24.42 -4.28
CA GLN A 421 -4.71 -25.31 -5.11
C GLN A 421 -4.48 -26.66 -4.42
N LEU A 422 -4.08 -26.66 -3.16
CA LEU A 422 -3.75 -27.87 -2.40
C LEU A 422 -5.02 -28.64 -2.00
N SER A 423 -6.13 -27.97 -1.64
CA SER A 423 -7.39 -28.65 -1.33
C SER A 423 -7.94 -29.45 -2.52
N ARG A 424 -7.77 -28.94 -3.77
CA ARG A 424 -8.11 -29.70 -5.00
C ARG A 424 -7.32 -31.01 -5.14
N LEU A 425 -6.14 -31.08 -4.52
CA LEU A 425 -5.30 -32.30 -4.47
C LEU A 425 -5.57 -33.19 -3.24
N GLY A 426 -6.55 -32.84 -2.42
CA GLY A 426 -6.93 -33.62 -1.25
C GLY A 426 -6.16 -33.29 0.03
N TYR A 427 -5.40 -32.19 0.05
CA TYR A 427 -4.82 -31.68 1.30
C TYR A 427 -5.91 -31.21 2.25
N LYS A 428 -5.68 -31.40 3.56
CA LYS A 428 -6.43 -30.67 4.57
C LYS A 428 -5.78 -29.31 4.80
N THR A 429 -6.54 -28.24 4.67
CA THR A 429 -6.04 -26.87 4.65
C THR A 429 -6.63 -26.04 5.80
N TYR A 430 -5.75 -25.48 6.64
CA TYR A 430 -6.11 -24.65 7.78
C TYR A 430 -5.47 -23.27 7.67
N ALA A 431 -6.18 -22.26 8.19
CA ALA A 431 -5.61 -20.94 8.42
C ALA A 431 -5.82 -20.56 9.88
N PHE A 432 -4.80 -19.99 10.52
CA PHE A 432 -4.76 -19.65 11.94
C PHE A 432 -4.40 -18.19 12.16
N HIS A 433 -5.11 -17.55 13.11
CA HIS A 433 -4.82 -16.18 13.52
C HIS A 433 -5.18 -15.94 14.99
N ASN A 434 -4.24 -15.41 15.77
CA ASN A 434 -4.43 -15.12 17.20
C ASN A 434 -5.09 -13.77 17.49
N HIS A 435 -5.95 -13.31 16.57
CA HIS A 435 -6.85 -12.15 16.71
C HIS A 435 -8.30 -12.58 16.45
N TYR A 436 -9.25 -11.64 16.52
CA TYR A 436 -10.67 -11.93 16.37
C TYR A 436 -11.02 -12.47 14.99
N TYR A 437 -11.84 -13.51 14.96
CA TYR A 437 -12.29 -14.24 13.77
C TYR A 437 -12.79 -13.36 12.62
N THR A 438 -13.56 -12.29 12.93
CA THR A 438 -14.17 -11.41 11.93
C THR A 438 -13.30 -10.24 11.52
N TYR A 439 -12.09 -10.10 12.06
CA TYR A 439 -11.23 -8.95 11.79
C TYR A 439 -10.76 -8.95 10.32
N TYR A 440 -10.84 -7.82 9.63
CA TYR A 440 -10.62 -7.65 8.18
C TYR A 440 -11.52 -8.52 7.27
N GLY A 441 -12.60 -9.11 7.78
CA GLY A 441 -13.47 -10.00 7.03
C GLY A 441 -12.82 -11.36 6.73
N ARG A 442 -11.82 -11.78 7.50
CA ARG A 442 -11.12 -13.06 7.36
C ARG A 442 -12.05 -14.26 7.53
N ASP A 443 -13.10 -14.13 8.34
CA ASP A 443 -14.20 -15.09 8.49
C ASP A 443 -14.88 -15.49 7.16
N LYS A 444 -14.73 -14.67 6.14
CA LYS A 444 -15.31 -14.87 4.80
C LYS A 444 -14.23 -15.11 3.75
N SER A 445 -13.13 -14.35 3.77
CA SER A 445 -12.08 -14.47 2.77
C SER A 445 -11.28 -15.77 2.92
N HIS A 446 -10.89 -16.17 4.13
CA HIS A 446 -10.05 -17.35 4.33
C HIS A 446 -10.76 -18.65 3.97
N PRO A 447 -12.04 -18.87 4.32
CA PRO A 447 -12.79 -19.99 3.77
C PRO A 447 -12.87 -19.98 2.24
N ASN A 448 -13.02 -18.81 1.62
CA ASN A 448 -13.01 -18.66 0.17
C ASN A 448 -11.64 -18.93 -0.48
N PHE A 449 -10.56 -18.72 0.29
CA PHE A 449 -9.19 -19.09 -0.12
C PHE A 449 -8.87 -20.57 0.05
N GLY A 450 -9.86 -21.38 0.48
CA GLY A 450 -9.75 -22.81 0.59
C GLY A 450 -9.33 -23.30 1.98
N TYR A 451 -9.49 -22.51 3.04
CA TYR A 451 -9.07 -22.86 4.40
C TYR A 451 -10.23 -23.09 5.36
N GLU A 452 -10.06 -24.02 6.28
CA GLU A 452 -10.78 -24.01 7.55
C GLU A 452 -10.12 -22.95 8.44
N PHE A 453 -10.81 -21.83 8.67
CA PHE A 453 -10.24 -20.69 9.39
C PHE A 453 -10.53 -20.77 10.89
N ILE A 454 -9.47 -20.79 11.68
CA ILE A 454 -9.47 -20.91 13.15
C ILE A 454 -8.86 -19.63 13.75
N ALA A 455 -9.60 -18.95 14.62
CA ALA A 455 -9.15 -17.71 15.23
C ALA A 455 -9.83 -17.49 16.59
N ILE A 456 -9.48 -16.42 17.29
CA ILE A 456 -10.10 -16.08 18.60
C ILE A 456 -11.61 -15.98 18.43
N ASN A 457 -12.34 -16.65 19.34
CA ASN A 457 -13.78 -16.87 19.36
C ASN A 457 -14.29 -17.80 18.25
N HIS A 458 -13.40 -18.56 17.61
CA HIS A 458 -13.76 -19.58 16.65
C HIS A 458 -12.68 -20.68 16.56
N GLY A 459 -12.68 -21.56 17.54
CA GLY A 459 -11.76 -22.72 17.59
C GLY A 459 -10.37 -22.43 18.16
N LEU A 460 -10.04 -21.20 18.47
CA LEU A 460 -8.81 -20.79 19.12
C LEU A 460 -9.13 -20.11 20.45
N GLU A 461 -9.20 -20.91 21.49
CA GLU A 461 -9.47 -20.47 22.86
C GLU A 461 -8.25 -20.76 23.77
N GLY A 462 -8.23 -20.13 24.94
CA GLY A 462 -7.23 -20.43 26.00
C GLY A 462 -5.91 -19.69 25.83
N LEU A 463 -5.73 -18.84 24.81
CA LEU A 463 -4.57 -17.98 24.73
C LEU A 463 -4.60 -16.92 25.83
N THR A 464 -3.43 -16.50 26.30
CA THR A 464 -3.30 -15.39 27.24
C THR A 464 -3.92 -14.11 26.65
N ASP A 465 -4.89 -13.52 27.38
CA ASP A 465 -5.53 -12.29 26.94
C ASP A 465 -4.62 -11.08 27.18
N CYS A 466 -3.85 -10.73 26.19
CA CYS A 466 -2.95 -9.58 26.17
C CYS A 466 -2.84 -8.99 24.77
N TRP A 467 -2.21 -7.83 24.63
CA TRP A 467 -1.99 -7.25 23.30
C TRP A 467 -0.51 -6.83 23.13
N PRO A 468 0.13 -7.22 21.99
CA PRO A 468 -0.30 -8.30 21.10
C PRO A 468 -0.30 -9.65 21.82
N ARG A 469 -1.00 -10.65 21.25
CA ARG A 469 -1.00 -12.03 21.74
C ARG A 469 0.23 -12.78 21.26
N SER A 470 0.54 -13.89 21.95
CA SER A 470 1.69 -14.73 21.65
C SER A 470 1.45 -15.60 20.41
N ASP A 471 2.37 -15.57 19.46
CA ASP A 471 2.39 -16.47 18.30
C ASP A 471 2.85 -17.88 18.70
N TYR A 472 3.73 -17.99 19.69
CA TYR A 472 4.09 -19.27 20.31
C TYR A 472 2.86 -19.99 20.88
N GLU A 473 2.04 -19.29 21.69
CA GLU A 473 0.80 -19.87 22.23
C GLU A 473 -0.17 -20.30 21.12
N MET A 474 -0.24 -19.54 20.02
CA MET A 474 -1.03 -19.91 18.85
C MET A 474 -0.51 -21.21 18.22
N ALA A 475 0.79 -21.38 18.01
CA ALA A 475 1.36 -22.59 17.46
C ALA A 475 1.03 -23.82 18.32
N VAL A 476 1.26 -23.72 19.64
CA VAL A 476 0.94 -24.81 20.58
C VAL A 476 -0.53 -25.22 20.52
N ALA A 477 -1.44 -24.23 20.46
CA ALA A 477 -2.88 -24.49 20.45
C ALA A 477 -3.38 -25.06 19.10
N THR A 478 -2.67 -24.81 18.01
CA THR A 478 -3.13 -25.19 16.64
C THR A 478 -2.45 -26.43 16.09
N LEU A 479 -1.27 -26.81 16.56
CA LEU A 479 -0.59 -28.06 16.18
C LEU A 479 -1.51 -29.30 16.16
N PRO A 480 -2.37 -29.52 17.20
CA PRO A 480 -3.25 -30.69 17.23
C PRO A 480 -4.24 -30.82 16.05
N TYR A 481 -4.52 -29.74 15.33
CA TYR A 481 -5.42 -29.76 14.18
C TYR A 481 -4.85 -30.56 12.99
N TYR A 482 -3.51 -30.58 12.83
CA TYR A 482 -2.91 -31.15 11.63
C TYR A 482 -1.76 -32.14 11.86
N ILE A 483 -1.04 -32.10 12.96
CA ILE A 483 0.19 -32.87 13.14
C ILE A 483 0.01 -34.38 13.05
N ASN A 484 -1.16 -34.89 13.38
CA ASN A 484 -1.48 -36.33 13.36
C ASN A 484 -2.31 -36.75 12.15
N LEU A 485 -2.48 -35.87 11.13
CA LEU A 485 -3.22 -36.22 9.93
C LEU A 485 -2.42 -37.23 9.07
N LYS A 486 -3.11 -38.20 8.48
CA LYS A 486 -2.50 -39.19 7.57
C LYS A 486 -2.34 -38.67 6.14
N GLN A 487 -3.15 -37.70 5.74
CA GLN A 487 -3.09 -37.04 4.43
C GLN A 487 -2.19 -35.82 4.50
N PRO A 488 -1.62 -35.36 3.39
CA PRO A 488 -0.89 -34.11 3.36
C PRO A 488 -1.78 -32.95 3.82
N TRP A 489 -1.16 -32.00 4.50
CA TRP A 489 -1.86 -30.84 5.05
C TRP A 489 -1.12 -29.54 4.72
N HIS A 490 -1.86 -28.44 4.80
CA HIS A 490 -1.35 -27.11 4.66
C HIS A 490 -1.88 -26.23 5.82
N ALA A 491 -0.97 -25.63 6.56
CA ALA A 491 -1.25 -24.70 7.65
C ALA A 491 -0.75 -23.31 7.28
N TYR A 492 -1.67 -22.36 7.16
CA TYR A 492 -1.35 -20.94 7.01
C TYR A 492 -1.43 -20.25 8.36
N TYR A 493 -0.46 -19.37 8.66
CA TYR A 493 -0.43 -18.58 9.87
C TYR A 493 -0.29 -17.08 9.55
N MET A 494 -1.19 -16.28 10.12
CA MET A 494 -1.02 -14.84 10.22
C MET A 494 -0.64 -14.50 11.65
N THR A 495 0.58 -14.03 11.89
CA THR A 495 1.09 -13.68 13.22
C THR A 495 0.60 -12.32 13.69
N VAL A 496 0.80 -12.01 15.00
CA VAL A 496 0.42 -10.72 15.58
C VAL A 496 1.41 -10.20 16.61
N SER A 497 2.32 -11.03 17.12
CA SER A 497 3.26 -10.64 18.18
C SER A 497 4.15 -9.45 17.82
N GLY A 498 4.50 -9.35 16.53
CA GLY A 498 5.27 -8.25 15.95
C GLY A 498 4.50 -6.94 15.75
N HIS A 499 3.23 -6.85 16.20
CA HIS A 499 2.42 -5.65 16.00
C HIS A 499 2.91 -4.45 16.84
N ALA A 500 2.80 -3.25 16.27
CA ALA A 500 3.06 -2.01 16.99
C ALA A 500 2.15 -1.91 18.25
N ASN A 501 2.54 -1.21 19.30
CA ASN A 501 3.56 -0.20 19.50
C ASN A 501 4.86 -0.86 20.03
N TYR A 502 6.00 -0.56 19.45
CA TYR A 502 7.29 -1.13 19.86
C TYR A 502 7.83 -0.44 21.11
N SER A 503 7.36 -0.88 22.28
CA SER A 503 7.84 -0.39 23.56
C SER A 503 7.65 -1.43 24.68
N PHE A 504 8.51 -1.45 25.66
CA PHE A 504 8.39 -2.34 26.83
C PHE A 504 7.19 -2.03 27.74
N MET A 505 6.50 -0.91 27.53
CA MET A 505 5.28 -0.55 28.25
C MET A 505 4.00 -0.79 27.44
N GLY A 506 4.06 -0.69 26.12
CA GLY A 506 2.90 -0.77 25.22
C GLY A 506 2.71 -2.12 24.54
N ASN A 507 3.75 -2.97 24.47
CA ASN A 507 3.72 -4.26 23.82
C ASN A 507 4.01 -5.37 24.82
N ASN A 508 3.08 -6.31 25.01
CA ASN A 508 3.26 -7.38 26.00
C ASN A 508 4.34 -8.38 25.60
N MET A 509 4.55 -8.63 24.29
CA MET A 509 5.60 -9.54 23.85
C MET A 509 6.98 -8.89 24.02
N SER A 510 7.11 -7.60 23.68
CA SER A 510 8.33 -6.85 24.00
C SER A 510 8.66 -6.88 25.51
N LYS A 511 7.65 -6.71 26.36
CA LYS A 511 7.83 -6.78 27.81
C LYS A 511 8.22 -8.17 28.29
N ARG A 512 7.61 -9.22 27.71
CA ARG A 512 7.85 -10.64 28.06
C ARG A 512 9.31 -11.04 27.78
N HIS A 513 9.86 -10.59 26.66
CA HIS A 513 11.18 -10.98 26.18
C HIS A 513 12.24 -9.87 26.31
N LYS A 514 12.07 -8.95 27.25
CA LYS A 514 12.99 -7.83 27.47
C LYS A 514 14.43 -8.27 27.74
N ASP A 515 14.60 -9.35 28.51
CA ASP A 515 15.88 -9.92 28.88
C ASP A 515 16.70 -10.42 27.69
N VAL A 516 16.05 -10.92 26.64
CA VAL A 516 16.71 -11.43 25.44
C VAL A 516 17.46 -10.32 24.67
N VAL A 517 17.08 -9.07 24.85
CA VAL A 517 17.59 -7.91 24.12
C VAL A 517 18.37 -6.92 24.97
N GLU A 518 18.58 -7.20 26.28
CA GLU A 518 19.26 -6.28 27.22
C GLU A 518 20.64 -5.84 26.72
N ASN A 519 21.38 -6.78 26.14
CA ASN A 519 22.76 -6.58 25.67
C ASN A 519 22.86 -5.88 24.29
N LEU A 520 21.75 -5.58 23.62
CA LEU A 520 21.79 -4.85 22.35
C LEU A 520 22.18 -3.39 22.58
N THR A 521 22.95 -2.83 21.65
CA THR A 521 23.42 -1.43 21.72
C THR A 521 22.59 -0.51 20.84
N CYS A 522 21.28 -0.64 20.88
CA CYS A 522 20.33 0.18 20.13
C CYS A 522 19.32 0.87 21.03
N SER A 523 18.48 1.73 20.48
CA SER A 523 17.44 2.46 21.22
C SER A 523 16.42 1.51 21.84
N ASP A 524 15.74 1.96 22.91
CA ASP A 524 14.79 1.13 23.64
C ASP A 524 13.63 0.62 22.77
N ASN A 525 13.17 1.41 21.79
CA ASN A 525 12.10 0.99 20.89
C ASN A 525 12.59 -0.04 19.88
N VAL A 526 13.81 0.07 19.38
CA VAL A 526 14.43 -0.95 18.52
C VAL A 526 14.67 -2.24 19.30
N LYS A 527 15.14 -2.16 20.58
CA LYS A 527 15.19 -3.34 21.47
C LYS A 527 13.82 -3.97 21.66
N ALA A 528 12.79 -3.16 21.94
CA ALA A 528 11.42 -3.65 22.12
C ALA A 528 10.87 -4.31 20.86
N TYR A 529 11.24 -3.81 19.67
CA TYR A 529 10.93 -4.43 18.38
C TYR A 529 11.61 -5.82 18.26
N HIS A 530 12.91 -5.92 18.49
CA HIS A 530 13.58 -7.22 18.50
C HIS A 530 12.97 -8.21 19.51
N ALA A 531 12.58 -7.72 20.69
CA ALA A 531 11.98 -8.53 21.73
C ALA A 531 10.60 -9.09 21.31
N CYS A 532 9.73 -8.32 20.68
CA CYS A 532 8.42 -8.85 20.26
C CYS A 532 8.56 -9.82 19.06
N GLN A 533 9.51 -9.63 18.17
CA GLN A 533 9.79 -10.55 17.07
C GLN A 533 10.41 -11.89 17.55
N TYR A 534 10.96 -11.95 18.74
CA TYR A 534 11.46 -13.20 19.34
C TYR A 534 10.37 -14.27 19.52
N GLU A 535 9.09 -13.88 19.59
CA GLU A 535 7.96 -14.83 19.57
C GLU A 535 7.93 -15.71 18.32
N VAL A 536 8.39 -15.18 17.17
CA VAL A 536 8.51 -15.96 15.93
C VAL A 536 9.54 -17.07 16.09
N GLU A 537 10.69 -16.79 16.73
CA GLU A 537 11.69 -17.83 17.04
C GLU A 537 11.09 -18.94 17.90
N LEU A 538 10.42 -18.58 19.00
CA LEU A 538 9.81 -19.56 19.89
C LEU A 538 8.72 -20.39 19.21
N MET A 539 7.94 -19.74 18.34
CA MET A 539 6.94 -20.42 17.50
C MET A 539 7.61 -21.45 16.58
N LEU A 540 8.67 -21.07 15.90
CA LEU A 540 9.39 -21.95 14.98
C LEU A 540 10.11 -23.10 15.69
N GLU A 541 10.75 -22.81 16.84
CA GLU A 541 11.39 -23.84 17.67
C GLU A 541 10.39 -24.91 18.08
N GLU A 542 9.20 -24.53 18.54
CA GLU A 542 8.16 -25.47 18.94
C GLU A 542 7.60 -26.26 17.76
N LEU A 543 7.33 -25.59 16.63
CA LEU A 543 6.85 -26.27 15.40
C LEU A 543 7.87 -27.32 14.92
N VAL A 544 9.14 -26.95 14.84
CA VAL A 544 10.23 -27.85 14.44
C VAL A 544 10.33 -29.04 15.41
N ARG A 545 10.34 -28.77 16.71
CA ARG A 545 10.43 -29.83 17.74
C ARG A 545 9.27 -30.82 17.62
N GLN A 546 8.04 -30.35 17.51
CA GLN A 546 6.85 -31.21 17.44
C GLN A 546 6.78 -32.00 16.15
N LEU A 547 7.16 -31.38 15.01
CA LEU A 547 7.22 -32.06 13.72
C LEU A 547 8.32 -33.12 13.67
N ASP A 548 9.47 -32.86 14.31
CA ASP A 548 10.55 -33.84 14.42
C ASP A 548 10.13 -35.04 15.27
N GLU A 549 9.49 -34.80 16.44
CA GLU A 549 8.93 -35.85 17.30
C GLU A 549 7.83 -36.69 16.59
N ALA A 550 7.06 -36.06 15.68
CA ALA A 550 6.05 -36.75 14.87
C ALA A 550 6.64 -37.49 13.64
N GLY A 551 7.93 -37.24 13.32
CA GLY A 551 8.57 -37.79 12.11
C GLY A 551 8.14 -37.09 10.80
N GLU A 552 7.57 -35.89 10.89
CA GLU A 552 7.03 -35.12 9.76
C GLU A 552 7.92 -33.93 9.35
N LEU A 553 9.03 -33.65 10.04
CA LEU A 553 9.85 -32.47 9.80
C LEU A 553 10.44 -32.45 8.38
N GLU A 554 11.05 -33.59 7.93
CA GLU A 554 11.57 -33.71 6.57
C GLU A 554 10.48 -33.69 5.49
N ASN A 555 9.24 -34.03 5.85
CA ASN A 555 8.07 -34.00 4.98
C ASN A 555 7.35 -32.64 4.99
N THR A 556 7.93 -31.64 5.64
CA THR A 556 7.31 -30.31 5.78
C THR A 556 8.19 -29.23 5.17
N VAL A 557 7.54 -28.29 4.45
CA VAL A 557 8.14 -27.08 3.88
C VAL A 557 7.64 -25.89 4.70
N PHE A 558 8.56 -25.01 5.07
CA PHE A 558 8.28 -23.74 5.74
C PHE A 558 8.49 -22.60 4.74
N VAL A 559 7.50 -21.69 4.66
CA VAL A 559 7.57 -20.49 3.86
C VAL A 559 7.12 -19.31 4.72
N MET A 560 7.92 -18.27 4.80
CA MET A 560 7.63 -17.12 5.65
C MET A 560 8.08 -15.83 4.97
N ASN A 561 7.23 -14.81 5.04
CA ASN A 561 7.56 -13.45 4.65
C ASN A 561 6.82 -12.44 5.54
N ALA A 562 7.23 -11.18 5.53
CA ALA A 562 6.53 -10.12 6.22
C ALA A 562 5.29 -9.65 5.46
N ASP A 563 4.28 -9.11 6.17
CA ASP A 563 3.22 -8.32 5.55
C ASP A 563 3.71 -6.92 5.14
N HIS A 564 4.59 -6.31 5.95
CA HIS A 564 5.25 -5.02 5.71
C HIS A 564 6.46 -4.84 6.65
N TYR A 565 7.26 -3.79 6.42
CA TYR A 565 8.33 -3.38 7.33
C TYR A 565 7.75 -2.73 8.61
N PRO A 566 8.53 -2.61 9.72
CA PRO A 566 8.06 -2.06 10.99
C PRO A 566 7.90 -0.53 10.96
N TYR A 567 6.98 -0.02 10.15
CA TYR A 567 6.76 1.42 9.88
C TYR A 567 6.35 2.24 11.11
N ALA A 568 5.99 1.59 12.22
CA ALA A 568 5.65 2.29 13.45
C ALA A 568 6.88 2.73 14.28
N LEU A 569 8.09 2.31 13.90
CA LEU A 569 9.32 2.92 14.36
C LEU A 569 9.47 4.32 13.74
N SER A 570 10.09 5.25 14.47
CA SER A 570 10.45 6.57 13.92
C SER A 570 11.53 6.46 12.84
N ASP A 571 11.68 7.49 12.01
CA ASP A 571 12.66 7.50 10.93
C ASP A 571 14.10 7.27 11.44
N SER A 572 14.45 7.82 12.61
CA SER A 572 15.75 7.58 13.26
C SER A 572 15.91 6.15 13.76
N GLU A 573 14.84 5.53 14.28
CA GLU A 573 14.86 4.13 14.73
C GLU A 573 14.88 3.15 13.55
N LEU A 574 14.20 3.47 12.45
CA LEU A 574 14.32 2.73 11.19
C LEU A 574 15.75 2.82 10.62
N ALA A 575 16.33 4.03 10.63
CA ALA A 575 17.72 4.24 10.20
C ALA A 575 18.70 3.40 11.05
N GLU A 576 18.48 3.35 12.36
CA GLU A 576 19.25 2.52 13.30
C GLU A 576 19.09 1.03 13.00
N LEU A 577 17.84 0.55 12.85
CA LEU A 577 17.52 -0.86 12.61
C LEU A 577 18.11 -1.35 11.28
N TYR A 578 17.92 -0.58 10.21
CA TYR A 578 18.35 -0.98 8.86
C TYR A 578 19.82 -0.65 8.57
N GLY A 579 20.43 0.24 9.34
CA GLY A 579 21.80 0.71 9.11
C GLY A 579 21.91 1.60 7.86
N ILE A 580 20.86 2.39 7.56
CA ILE A 580 20.76 3.28 6.41
C ILE A 580 20.61 4.73 6.86
N PRO A 581 20.91 5.74 6.02
CA PRO A 581 20.75 7.14 6.38
C PRO A 581 19.29 7.51 6.72
N GLU A 582 19.07 8.26 7.79
CA GLU A 582 17.74 8.78 8.15
C GLU A 582 17.21 9.77 7.08
N ALA A 583 18.11 10.61 6.53
CA ALA A 583 17.73 11.57 5.50
C ALA A 583 17.26 10.86 4.21
N GLY A 584 15.99 11.01 3.88
CA GLY A 584 15.38 10.39 2.71
C GLY A 584 15.11 8.89 2.87
N ILE A 585 14.99 8.39 4.10
CA ILE A 585 14.82 6.97 4.40
C ILE A 585 13.67 6.32 3.62
N HIS A 586 12.55 7.00 3.46
CA HIS A 586 11.40 6.50 2.70
C HIS A 586 11.61 6.49 1.17
N LYS A 587 12.72 7.05 0.68
CA LYS A 587 13.14 6.97 -0.72
C LYS A 587 14.22 5.91 -0.95
N ASN A 588 14.69 5.28 0.12
CA ASN A 588 15.71 4.23 0.05
C ASN A 588 15.02 2.87 -0.07
N PHE A 589 15.30 2.13 -1.13
CA PHE A 589 14.72 0.81 -1.36
C PHE A 589 15.15 -0.24 -0.34
N ASP A 590 16.30 -0.04 0.32
CA ASP A 590 16.73 -0.91 1.41
C ASP A 590 15.78 -0.92 2.61
N LEU A 591 14.94 0.11 2.78
CA LEU A 591 13.86 0.12 3.78
C LEU A 591 12.81 -0.97 3.49
N LEU A 592 12.56 -1.27 2.21
CA LEU A 592 11.61 -2.29 1.77
C LEU A 592 12.28 -3.66 1.56
N ARG A 593 13.60 -3.72 1.66
CA ARG A 593 14.32 -4.99 1.61
C ARG A 593 14.00 -5.83 2.84
N ASN A 594 13.64 -7.10 2.62
CA ASN A 594 13.22 -7.99 3.71
C ASN A 594 13.70 -9.42 3.49
N GLY A 595 13.27 -10.36 4.35
CA GLY A 595 13.55 -11.79 4.24
C GLY A 595 12.35 -12.56 3.70
N LEU A 596 12.59 -13.33 2.64
CA LEU A 596 11.75 -14.47 2.30
C LEU A 596 12.48 -15.72 2.76
N ILE A 597 11.83 -16.50 3.59
CA ILE A 597 12.38 -17.77 4.11
C ILE A 597 11.60 -18.91 3.47
N LEU A 598 12.30 -19.80 2.80
CA LEU A 598 11.78 -21.01 2.21
C LEU A 598 12.72 -22.15 2.52
N TRP A 599 12.30 -23.06 3.40
CA TRP A 599 13.14 -24.11 3.96
C TRP A 599 12.39 -25.42 4.16
N SER A 600 13.09 -26.53 4.04
CA SER A 600 12.66 -27.86 4.48
C SER A 600 13.86 -28.60 5.04
N ALA A 601 13.67 -29.38 6.09
CA ALA A 601 14.74 -30.22 6.65
C ALA A 601 15.25 -31.27 5.68
N SER A 602 14.53 -31.55 4.59
CA SER A 602 14.96 -32.42 3.50
C SER A 602 15.95 -31.78 2.52
N MET A 603 16.22 -30.46 2.62
CA MET A 603 17.22 -29.79 1.81
C MET A 603 18.61 -30.12 2.34
N THR A 604 19.52 -30.54 1.45
CA THR A 604 20.88 -30.95 1.81
C THR A 604 21.89 -29.81 1.65
N GLU A 605 21.56 -28.83 0.81
CA GLU A 605 22.41 -27.66 0.53
C GLU A 605 21.53 -26.43 0.31
N PRO A 606 21.99 -25.22 0.69
CA PRO A 606 21.28 -24.00 0.41
C PRO A 606 21.27 -23.66 -1.08
N VAL A 607 20.18 -23.05 -1.53
CA VAL A 607 20.03 -22.53 -2.90
C VAL A 607 20.06 -21.01 -2.85
N VAL A 608 21.16 -20.41 -3.29
CA VAL A 608 21.31 -18.94 -3.31
C VAL A 608 20.59 -18.35 -4.53
N VAL A 609 19.81 -17.30 -4.29
CA VAL A 609 19.02 -16.59 -5.30
C VAL A 609 19.32 -15.09 -5.19
N ASP A 610 20.05 -14.58 -6.18
CA ASP A 610 20.43 -13.15 -6.26
C ASP A 610 19.42 -12.32 -7.06
N LYS A 611 18.52 -12.97 -7.77
CA LYS A 611 17.50 -12.35 -8.58
C LYS A 611 16.57 -11.49 -7.71
N PRO A 612 16.32 -10.20 -8.04
CA PRO A 612 15.32 -9.40 -7.34
C PRO A 612 13.94 -10.04 -7.37
N CYS A 613 13.28 -10.09 -6.24
CA CYS A 613 11.96 -10.70 -6.11
C CYS A 613 11.14 -10.03 -5.00
N SER A 614 9.85 -10.30 -4.96
CA SER A 614 8.92 -9.70 -3.99
C SER A 614 7.76 -10.63 -3.63
N ALA A 615 6.87 -10.18 -2.74
CA ALA A 615 5.75 -10.97 -2.25
C ALA A 615 4.81 -11.49 -3.36
N ILE A 616 4.69 -10.78 -4.49
CA ILE A 616 3.87 -11.23 -5.64
C ILE A 616 4.40 -12.49 -6.32
N ASP A 617 5.69 -12.78 -6.13
CA ASP A 617 6.38 -13.90 -6.76
C ASP A 617 6.27 -15.21 -5.95
N ILE A 618 5.77 -15.14 -4.70
CA ILE A 618 5.73 -16.30 -3.79
C ILE A 618 4.78 -17.37 -4.32
N ILE A 619 3.55 -17.02 -4.66
CA ILE A 619 2.54 -18.03 -5.09
C ILE A 619 2.93 -18.75 -6.38
N PRO A 620 3.35 -18.07 -7.48
CA PRO A 620 3.81 -18.78 -8.66
C PRO A 620 5.05 -19.64 -8.39
N THR A 621 5.98 -19.21 -7.52
CA THR A 621 7.15 -20.02 -7.11
C THR A 621 6.73 -21.27 -6.33
N LEU A 622 5.82 -21.14 -5.36
CA LEU A 622 5.29 -22.30 -4.63
C LEU A 622 4.50 -23.23 -5.53
N SER A 623 3.71 -22.70 -6.46
CA SER A 623 2.97 -23.50 -7.43
C SER A 623 3.93 -24.37 -8.27
N ASN A 624 5.05 -23.79 -8.72
CA ASN A 624 6.08 -24.54 -9.43
C ASN A 624 6.80 -25.56 -8.53
N LEU A 625 7.22 -25.18 -7.32
CA LEU A 625 7.92 -26.06 -6.38
C LEU A 625 7.07 -27.25 -5.94
N PHE A 626 5.77 -27.07 -5.76
CA PHE A 626 4.84 -28.16 -5.43
C PHE A 626 4.35 -28.92 -6.66
N GLY A 627 4.75 -28.53 -7.87
CA GLY A 627 4.36 -29.17 -9.12
C GLY A 627 2.84 -29.08 -9.38
N LEU A 628 2.23 -27.94 -9.01
CA LEU A 628 0.81 -27.66 -9.19
C LEU A 628 0.53 -27.27 -10.63
N GLU A 629 -0.71 -27.45 -11.07
CA GLU A 629 -1.19 -26.96 -12.35
C GLU A 629 -1.60 -25.50 -12.23
N TYR A 630 -0.90 -24.59 -12.94
CA TYR A 630 -1.19 -23.18 -12.94
C TYR A 630 -0.80 -22.52 -14.28
N ASP A 631 -1.41 -21.36 -14.55
CA ASP A 631 -1.04 -20.53 -15.70
C ASP A 631 -0.27 -19.29 -15.19
N SER A 632 1.01 -19.26 -15.49
CA SER A 632 1.92 -18.21 -15.02
C SER A 632 1.57 -16.81 -15.56
N ARG A 633 0.83 -16.72 -16.66
CA ARG A 633 0.35 -15.46 -17.24
C ARG A 633 -0.68 -14.76 -16.36
N LEU A 634 -1.36 -15.48 -15.47
CA LEU A 634 -2.46 -14.99 -14.63
C LEU A 634 -2.02 -14.44 -13.26
N PHE A 635 -0.73 -14.25 -13.05
CA PHE A 635 -0.16 -13.71 -11.81
C PHE A 635 0.44 -12.31 -11.99
N ALA A 636 0.55 -11.57 -10.89
CA ALA A 636 1.29 -10.32 -10.87
C ALA A 636 2.80 -10.55 -10.95
N GLY A 637 3.29 -11.57 -10.24
CA GLY A 637 4.68 -11.99 -10.18
C GLY A 637 5.00 -13.16 -11.10
N VAL A 638 6.21 -13.67 -10.95
CA VAL A 638 6.76 -14.80 -11.72
C VAL A 638 7.33 -15.85 -10.76
N ASP A 639 7.56 -17.07 -11.23
CA ASP A 639 8.40 -18.02 -10.48
C ASP A 639 9.83 -17.44 -10.35
N ILE A 640 10.26 -17.20 -9.11
CA ILE A 640 11.57 -16.63 -8.79
C ILE A 640 12.71 -17.47 -9.39
N LEU A 641 12.51 -18.80 -9.46
CA LEU A 641 13.50 -19.77 -9.89
C LEU A 641 13.51 -19.99 -11.42
N SER A 642 12.62 -19.31 -12.16
CA SER A 642 12.61 -19.34 -13.62
C SER A 642 13.63 -18.39 -14.24
N ASP A 643 13.89 -18.51 -15.53
CA ASP A 643 14.79 -17.61 -16.28
C ASP A 643 14.10 -16.27 -16.67
N THR A 644 12.84 -16.10 -16.32
CA THR A 644 12.06 -14.89 -16.64
C THR A 644 12.68 -13.66 -15.98
N MET A 645 12.73 -12.54 -16.69
CA MET A 645 13.20 -11.27 -16.14
C MET A 645 12.41 -10.88 -14.88
N PRO A 646 13.10 -10.53 -13.78
CA PRO A 646 12.44 -10.08 -12.57
C PRO A 646 11.82 -8.68 -12.76
N LEU A 647 10.69 -8.45 -12.11
CA LEU A 647 10.10 -7.13 -11.98
C LEU A 647 9.50 -6.97 -10.58
N VAL A 648 10.28 -6.36 -9.71
CA VAL A 648 9.81 -5.93 -8.39
C VAL A 648 9.10 -4.59 -8.54
N ILE A 649 7.86 -4.51 -8.13
CA ILE A 649 7.09 -3.26 -8.09
C ILE A 649 7.02 -2.82 -6.64
N LEU A 650 7.56 -1.64 -6.36
CA LEU A 650 7.60 -1.06 -5.02
C LEU A 650 6.57 0.05 -4.92
N ASN A 651 5.78 -0.02 -3.87
CA ASN A 651 4.88 1.04 -3.47
C ASN A 651 5.14 1.37 -2.00
N GLN A 652 5.46 2.63 -1.71
CA GLN A 652 5.50 3.17 -0.36
C GLN A 652 4.35 4.14 -0.22
N ASP A 653 3.28 3.68 0.40
CA ASP A 653 2.13 4.54 0.65
C ASP A 653 2.52 5.61 1.68
N GLY A 654 2.26 6.87 1.36
CA GLY A 654 2.47 7.99 2.27
C GLY A 654 3.60 8.95 1.91
N ASP A 655 4.62 8.56 1.15
CA ASP A 655 5.71 9.46 0.75
C ASP A 655 5.63 9.93 -0.72
N GLY A 656 4.70 9.38 -1.50
CA GLY A 656 4.51 9.69 -2.91
C GLY A 656 5.51 9.01 -3.84
N SER A 657 6.07 7.89 -3.41
CA SER A 657 6.99 7.05 -4.20
C SER A 657 6.29 5.80 -4.74
N ALA A 658 5.04 5.93 -5.19
CA ALA A 658 4.31 4.84 -5.81
C ALA A 658 4.93 4.46 -7.16
N TRP A 659 4.84 3.17 -7.50
CA TRP A 659 5.29 2.62 -8.79
C TRP A 659 6.78 2.76 -9.07
N ASN A 660 7.60 2.70 -8.04
CA ASN A 660 9.02 2.39 -8.18
C ASN A 660 9.17 0.95 -8.66
N TRP A 661 10.23 0.65 -9.36
CA TRP A 661 10.49 -0.72 -9.78
C TRP A 661 11.98 -1.07 -9.82
N ILE A 662 12.28 -2.36 -9.60
CA ILE A 662 13.60 -2.95 -9.70
C ILE A 662 13.52 -4.12 -10.69
N ASN A 663 14.53 -4.24 -11.54
CA ASN A 663 14.67 -5.40 -12.41
C ASN A 663 16.16 -5.83 -12.51
N ALA A 664 16.50 -6.68 -13.47
CA ALA A 664 17.87 -7.16 -13.64
C ALA A 664 18.87 -6.07 -14.05
N TYR A 665 18.41 -4.94 -14.59
CA TYR A 665 19.27 -3.89 -15.14
C TYR A 665 19.44 -2.67 -14.22
N GLY A 666 18.55 -2.47 -13.24
CA GLY A 666 18.63 -1.32 -12.35
C GLY A 666 17.36 -1.02 -11.60
N GLU A 667 17.33 0.15 -11.00
CA GLU A 667 16.29 0.67 -10.11
C GLU A 667 15.71 1.97 -10.65
N TYR A 668 14.37 2.07 -10.66
CA TYR A 668 13.67 3.29 -11.07
C TYR A 668 12.94 3.93 -9.91
N HIS A 669 13.19 5.22 -9.67
CA HIS A 669 12.52 6.06 -8.70
C HIS A 669 11.50 6.98 -9.38
N SER A 670 10.22 6.70 -9.21
CA SER A 670 9.13 7.44 -9.85
C SER A 670 9.04 8.91 -9.39
N ALA A 671 9.32 9.19 -8.10
CA ALA A 671 9.27 10.53 -7.54
C ALA A 671 10.32 11.48 -8.15
N THR A 672 11.52 10.97 -8.44
CA THR A 672 12.61 11.73 -9.08
C THR A 672 12.68 11.49 -10.59
N LYS A 673 11.92 10.52 -11.11
CA LYS A 673 11.97 10.06 -12.51
C LYS A 673 13.38 9.63 -12.93
N THR A 674 14.13 9.01 -12.00
CA THR A 674 15.53 8.63 -12.20
C THR A 674 15.65 7.11 -12.26
N PHE A 675 16.33 6.60 -13.27
CA PHE A 675 16.77 5.22 -13.34
C PHE A 675 18.27 5.14 -12.99
N THR A 676 18.59 4.25 -12.06
CA THR A 676 19.96 3.98 -11.63
C THR A 676 20.36 2.60 -12.16
N PRO A 677 21.18 2.50 -13.20
CA PRO A 677 21.61 1.22 -13.73
C PRO A 677 22.55 0.50 -12.78
N TYR A 678 22.50 -0.84 -12.79
CA TYR A 678 23.46 -1.67 -12.06
C TYR A 678 24.81 -1.73 -12.78
N ALA A 679 25.86 -2.11 -12.05
CA ALA A 679 27.20 -2.26 -12.61
C ALA A 679 27.19 -3.28 -13.76
N GLY A 680 27.80 -2.89 -14.90
CA GLY A 680 27.83 -3.72 -16.11
C GLY A 680 26.69 -3.48 -17.08
N PHE A 681 25.68 -2.66 -16.73
CA PHE A 681 24.67 -2.21 -17.67
C PHE A 681 25.16 -0.93 -18.38
N GLU A 682 25.42 -1.02 -19.69
CA GLU A 682 25.89 0.09 -20.52
C GLU A 682 24.83 0.44 -21.57
N ALA A 683 24.30 1.66 -21.49
CA ALA A 683 23.36 2.21 -22.48
C ALA A 683 23.48 3.74 -22.51
N SER A 684 23.15 4.34 -23.63
CA SER A 684 23.07 5.82 -23.75
C SER A 684 21.87 6.38 -22.98
N ASP A 685 21.91 7.67 -22.67
CA ASP A 685 20.79 8.35 -22.00
C ASP A 685 19.48 8.24 -22.77
N GLU A 686 19.54 8.22 -24.11
CA GLU A 686 18.38 8.07 -24.99
C GLU A 686 17.78 6.65 -24.90
N GLU A 687 18.61 5.62 -24.89
CA GLU A 687 18.19 4.22 -24.71
C GLU A 687 17.61 3.99 -23.31
N ILE A 688 18.24 4.54 -22.27
CA ILE A 688 17.72 4.51 -20.91
C ILE A 688 16.33 5.17 -20.84
N ALA A 689 16.17 6.35 -21.44
CA ALA A 689 14.88 7.05 -21.44
C ALA A 689 13.78 6.25 -22.16
N ALA A 690 14.10 5.62 -23.30
CA ALA A 690 13.19 4.75 -24.03
C ALA A 690 12.82 3.51 -23.21
N TYR A 691 13.80 2.88 -22.57
CA TYR A 691 13.59 1.73 -21.69
C TYR A 691 12.72 2.05 -20.49
N VAL A 692 13.00 3.14 -19.78
CA VAL A 692 12.19 3.58 -18.64
C VAL A 692 10.74 3.82 -19.07
N LYS A 693 10.51 4.47 -20.20
CA LYS A 693 9.15 4.69 -20.72
C LYS A 693 8.44 3.37 -21.00
N GLN A 694 9.13 2.40 -21.60
CA GLN A 694 8.58 1.07 -21.87
C GLN A 694 8.22 0.36 -20.56
N MET A 695 9.14 0.33 -19.57
CA MET A 695 8.94 -0.33 -18.30
C MET A 695 7.81 0.32 -17.47
N ASN A 696 7.72 1.65 -17.48
CA ASN A 696 6.59 2.35 -16.86
C ASN A 696 5.25 1.94 -17.48
N GLY A 697 5.21 1.77 -18.80
CA GLY A 697 4.04 1.23 -19.50
C GLY A 697 3.70 -0.21 -19.08
N VAL A 698 4.72 -1.08 -18.89
CA VAL A 698 4.54 -2.44 -18.36
C VAL A 698 3.94 -2.40 -16.95
N VAL A 699 4.49 -1.58 -16.05
CA VAL A 699 4.01 -1.44 -14.67
C VAL A 699 2.57 -0.92 -14.64
N GLN A 700 2.23 0.07 -15.46
CA GLN A 700 0.87 0.62 -15.55
C GLN A 700 -0.15 -0.43 -16.04
N ARG A 701 0.18 -1.19 -17.08
CA ARG A 701 -0.69 -2.27 -17.58
C ARG A 701 -0.84 -3.39 -16.55
N LYS A 702 0.27 -3.79 -15.93
CA LYS A 702 0.25 -4.80 -14.85
C LYS A 702 -0.64 -4.34 -13.71
N ASN A 703 -0.53 -3.09 -13.27
CA ASN A 703 -1.41 -2.52 -12.25
C ASN A 703 -2.89 -2.60 -12.66
N LYS A 704 -3.23 -2.15 -13.85
CA LYS A 704 -4.60 -2.16 -14.36
C LYS A 704 -5.21 -3.58 -14.35
N TYR A 705 -4.52 -4.55 -14.94
CA TYR A 705 -5.10 -5.88 -15.18
C TYR A 705 -5.01 -6.80 -13.97
N VAL A 706 -3.97 -6.68 -13.13
CA VAL A 706 -3.88 -7.44 -11.88
C VAL A 706 -4.99 -7.02 -10.90
N ARG A 707 -5.28 -5.72 -10.79
CA ARG A 707 -6.38 -5.24 -9.95
C ARG A 707 -7.75 -5.67 -10.49
N LEU A 708 -7.91 -5.70 -11.81
CA LEU A 708 -9.14 -6.17 -12.45
C LEU A 708 -9.47 -7.63 -12.07
N ILE A 709 -8.48 -8.47 -11.76
CA ILE A 709 -8.72 -9.84 -11.28
C ILE A 709 -9.64 -9.81 -10.07
N LEU A 710 -9.37 -8.96 -9.07
CA LEU A 710 -10.22 -8.81 -7.89
C LEU A 710 -11.48 -7.96 -8.17
N GLU A 711 -11.32 -6.81 -8.83
CA GLU A 711 -12.42 -5.85 -9.01
C GLU A 711 -13.57 -6.38 -9.88
N LYS A 712 -13.28 -7.31 -10.79
CA LYS A 712 -14.25 -7.89 -11.73
C LYS A 712 -14.42 -9.39 -11.57
N ASN A 713 -13.82 -9.99 -10.54
CA ASN A 713 -13.83 -11.44 -10.35
C ASN A 713 -13.38 -12.19 -11.63
N TYR A 714 -12.24 -11.78 -12.20
CA TYR A 714 -11.81 -12.23 -13.51
C TYR A 714 -11.61 -13.74 -13.60
N TYR A 715 -11.11 -14.39 -12.54
CA TYR A 715 -10.94 -15.83 -12.54
C TYR A 715 -12.26 -16.61 -12.70
N ALA A 716 -13.40 -16.01 -12.35
CA ALA A 716 -14.70 -16.63 -12.60
C ALA A 716 -15.05 -16.73 -14.09
N TYR A 717 -14.51 -15.86 -14.93
CA TYR A 717 -14.67 -15.95 -16.40
C TYR A 717 -13.85 -17.10 -17.00
N LEU A 718 -12.76 -17.49 -16.35
CA LEU A 718 -11.87 -18.55 -16.81
C LEU A 718 -12.24 -19.92 -16.24
N PHE A 719 -12.57 -19.98 -14.97
CA PHE A 719 -12.70 -21.24 -14.20
C PHE A 719 -14.12 -21.47 -13.66
N GLY A 720 -15.07 -20.58 -13.96
CA GLY A 720 -16.40 -20.60 -13.38
C GLY A 720 -16.44 -20.04 -11.95
N LYS A 721 -17.62 -20.07 -11.33
CA LYS A 721 -17.84 -19.61 -9.96
C LYS A 721 -17.48 -20.66 -8.94
#